data_bb3209fd3f1c3f6b7c10386675279e7a
#
_entry.id   bb3209fd3f1c3f6b7c10386675279e7a
#
_cell.length_a   1.000
_cell.length_b   1.000
_cell.length_c   1.000
_cell.angle_alpha   90.00
_cell.angle_beta   90.00
_cell.angle_gamma   90.00
#
_symmetry.space_group_name_H-M   'P 1'
#
loop_
_entity.id
_entity.type
_entity.pdbx_description
1 polymer ?
#
loop_
_entity_poly.entity_id
_entity_poly.type
_entity_poly.pdbx_seq_one_letter_code
_entity_poly.pdbx_strand_id
1 'polypeptide(L)'
;MSHHDCHECAQCACHNPLWSSFENQPSLDKIKTSINQAYANKQASDQEAMKELVMYSGGKIRPMINGSTEQVDAIGFAGDTVIAVGDLDNVSTKMHALGMQEHDHIELSSQQTLLPGLIEPHVHIVPTAMTMSWAPLGPYNDKPDDSQRLKEDYSPDTICEVALEAEKHLKEGEWLLGVDVDPSLMPFVDNQLQVIDIKWLDQKFPDRAVFWLAASLHTAYINTIALNEIVSKFPESERDELTELVKKQGALQELDQMGYGFDAIPLSQKAQIIEDLPKNISNIFKTANERGVTMMLEAGMQPIMEIVLKAYQALTPQRARVGYAKLCSNVQSTEDDIHPFKPLERVDLNQPFQAAVKLVSDGSNQGLTGYQSEQYSCNPKNNYGIFNFSVSPTTEGVADPHSEVIATVTDLQTEKVALVSGSNTKVIATVTEQQTEEVAIVTSPPADQEPQKPNFQTMVNNIIAKGWPMLIHANGNHAIDITLDVYENALNGQSGLERRHRIEHCSLLNDLSAKRMQQLGISPSFLIGHVGYWGYAFDQVIFKEKAQLLDRCQTMIDLDARITLHSDLSVSPLGPLRMMEQAVTRIMERSPEGAVLNEAECITRDQALRAITYDAAWQCHTDQWLGSLEEGKLADYVILEQDPLSIKNPKEIRDIPVLQTWVGGKLRYQNKNEL
;
A
#
# COMPACT_ATOMS: atom_id res chain seq x y z
N MET A 1 13.23 27.62 -21.18
CA MET A 1 13.05 26.98 -19.86
C MET A 1 13.24 25.52 -20.13
N SER A 2 14.32 24.96 -19.63
CA SER A 2 14.80 23.62 -19.94
C SER A 2 14.01 22.59 -19.14
N HIS A 3 13.71 21.45 -19.75
CA HIS A 3 12.93 20.31 -19.22
C HIS A 3 13.62 19.54 -18.07
N HIS A 4 14.49 20.16 -17.28
CA HIS A 4 15.29 19.45 -16.26
C HIS A 4 14.80 19.57 -14.81
N ASP A 5 13.67 20.24 -14.54
CA ASP A 5 13.32 20.58 -13.15
C ASP A 5 12.18 19.72 -12.56
N CYS A 6 11.80 18.57 -13.15
CA CYS A 6 10.70 17.73 -12.63
C CYS A 6 11.07 16.28 -12.26
N HIS A 7 12.36 15.95 -12.16
CA HIS A 7 12.77 14.55 -11.87
C HIS A 7 13.13 14.28 -10.42
N GLU A 8 12.94 15.20 -9.51
CA GLU A 8 13.21 14.98 -8.10
C GLU A 8 11.99 14.39 -7.41
N CYS A 9 12.14 13.13 -7.08
CA CYS A 9 11.39 12.41 -6.09
C CYS A 9 10.22 11.56 -6.56
N ALA A 10 10.42 10.27 -6.47
CA ALA A 10 9.33 9.37 -6.20
C ALA A 10 9.78 7.94 -5.96
N GLN A 11 9.70 7.47 -4.79
CA GLN A 11 10.19 6.14 -4.44
C GLN A 11 9.08 5.30 -3.79
N CYS A 12 7.99 5.01 -4.54
CA CYS A 12 6.92 4.12 -4.10
C CYS A 12 6.07 3.63 -5.27
N ALA A 13 5.44 2.47 -5.11
CA ALA A 13 4.32 2.02 -5.95
C ALA A 13 3.26 3.10 -6.24
N CYS A 14 3.20 4.09 -5.35
CA CYS A 14 2.29 5.23 -5.43
C CYS A 14 2.64 6.23 -6.53
N HIS A 15 3.87 6.28 -7.00
CA HIS A 15 4.32 7.18 -8.05
C HIS A 15 4.58 6.39 -9.33
N ASN A 16 3.59 6.26 -10.17
CA ASN A 16 3.77 5.58 -11.44
C ASN A 16 4.26 6.58 -12.51
N PRO A 17 5.51 6.47 -13.00
CA PRO A 17 6.09 7.39 -13.99
C PRO A 17 5.37 7.40 -15.34
N LEU A 18 4.54 6.39 -15.63
CA LEU A 18 3.66 6.42 -16.81
C LEU A 18 2.82 7.71 -16.88
N TRP A 19 2.47 8.28 -15.73
CA TRP A 19 1.64 9.47 -15.69
C TRP A 19 2.39 10.76 -16.03
N SER A 20 3.65 10.89 -15.67
CA SER A 20 4.44 12.08 -16.02
C SER A 20 4.57 12.27 -17.54
N SER A 21 4.57 11.16 -18.28
CA SER A 21 4.57 11.21 -19.75
C SER A 21 3.25 11.71 -20.37
N PHE A 22 2.15 11.74 -19.59
CA PHE A 22 0.83 12.22 -20.03
C PHE A 22 0.45 13.61 -19.51
N GLU A 23 1.10 14.12 -18.48
CA GLU A 23 0.73 15.40 -17.82
C GLU A 23 0.90 16.64 -18.75
N ASN A 24 1.75 16.56 -19.73
CA ASN A 24 2.09 17.69 -20.61
C ASN A 24 1.26 17.76 -21.91
N GLN A 25 0.14 17.04 -22.04
CA GLN A 25 -0.67 17.07 -23.27
C GLN A 25 -1.84 18.07 -23.19
N PRO A 26 -1.98 19.01 -24.18
CA PRO A 26 -3.06 20.01 -24.21
C PRO A 26 -4.49 19.45 -24.26
N SER A 27 -4.65 18.15 -24.54
CA SER A 27 -5.93 17.45 -24.55
C SER A 27 -6.51 17.18 -23.14
N LEU A 28 -5.68 17.16 -22.10
CA LEU A 28 -6.10 16.86 -20.72
C LEU A 28 -7.06 17.91 -20.14
N ASP A 29 -6.87 19.20 -20.41
CA ASP A 29 -7.76 20.25 -19.87
C ASP A 29 -9.16 20.20 -20.47
N LYS A 30 -9.29 19.76 -21.73
CA LYS A 30 -10.60 19.52 -22.34
C LYS A 30 -11.28 18.31 -21.75
N ILE A 31 -10.54 17.24 -21.48
CA ILE A 31 -11.03 16.04 -20.82
C ILE A 31 -11.47 16.38 -19.38
N LYS A 32 -10.66 17.11 -18.61
CA LYS A 32 -11.02 17.59 -17.25
C LYS A 32 -12.35 18.36 -17.26
N THR A 33 -12.52 19.28 -18.21
CA THR A 33 -13.75 20.10 -18.29
C THR A 33 -14.98 19.26 -18.62
N SER A 34 -14.87 18.33 -19.58
CA SER A 34 -15.98 17.44 -19.96
C SER A 34 -16.37 16.48 -18.86
N ILE A 35 -15.40 15.96 -18.10
CA ILE A 35 -15.59 15.07 -16.95
C ILE A 35 -16.29 15.81 -15.79
N ASN A 36 -15.82 17.00 -15.45
CA ASN A 36 -16.43 17.79 -14.39
C ASN A 36 -17.88 18.16 -14.71
N GLN A 37 -18.18 18.38 -15.98
CA GLN A 37 -19.55 18.69 -16.43
C GLN A 37 -20.47 17.45 -16.44
N ALA A 38 -19.96 16.30 -16.86
CA ALA A 38 -20.68 15.02 -16.78
C ALA A 38 -20.97 14.63 -15.33
N TYR A 39 -20.00 14.88 -14.43
CA TYR A 39 -20.14 14.63 -12.99
C TYR A 39 -21.21 15.51 -12.34
N ALA A 40 -21.22 16.83 -12.63
CA ALA A 40 -22.25 17.75 -12.13
C ALA A 40 -23.65 17.38 -12.60
N ASN A 41 -23.80 16.93 -13.84
CA ASN A 41 -25.08 16.49 -14.41
C ASN A 41 -25.59 15.20 -13.74
N LYS A 42 -24.70 14.27 -13.35
CA LYS A 42 -25.08 13.03 -12.66
C LYS A 42 -25.52 13.28 -11.22
N GLN A 43 -24.85 14.16 -10.49
CA GLN A 43 -25.28 14.51 -9.14
C GLN A 43 -26.70 15.08 -9.10
N ALA A 44 -27.10 15.83 -10.12
CA ALA A 44 -28.45 16.37 -10.21
C ALA A 44 -29.51 15.27 -10.46
N SER A 45 -29.17 14.18 -11.18
CA SER A 45 -30.08 13.07 -11.45
C SER A 45 -30.21 12.06 -10.30
N ASP A 46 -29.18 11.92 -9.46
CA ASP A 46 -29.20 10.96 -8.35
C ASP A 46 -29.96 11.46 -7.10
N GLN A 47 -30.35 12.74 -7.06
CA GLN A 47 -31.13 13.34 -5.95
C GLN A 47 -32.63 12.97 -5.96
N GLU A 48 -33.16 12.43 -7.07
CA GLU A 48 -34.58 12.11 -7.22
C GLU A 48 -34.98 10.65 -6.95
N ALA A 49 -34.04 9.76 -6.54
CA ALA A 49 -34.39 8.37 -6.25
C ALA A 49 -35.20 8.23 -4.96
N MET A 50 -36.43 7.72 -5.08
CA MET A 50 -37.31 7.40 -3.93
C MET A 50 -36.57 6.49 -2.94
N LYS A 51 -36.61 6.82 -1.63
CA LYS A 51 -36.01 6.02 -0.57
C LYS A 51 -36.79 4.69 -0.45
N GLU A 52 -36.13 3.58 -0.76
CA GLU A 52 -36.65 2.25 -0.49
C GLU A 52 -36.47 1.93 1.00
N LEU A 53 -37.47 1.30 1.61
CA LEU A 53 -37.42 0.81 2.98
C LEU A 53 -37.05 -0.68 2.93
N VAL A 54 -36.15 -1.11 3.80
CA VAL A 54 -35.85 -2.54 4.00
C VAL A 54 -35.48 -2.78 5.47
N MET A 55 -35.96 -3.89 6.03
CA MET A 55 -35.63 -4.35 7.38
C MET A 55 -35.08 -5.76 7.31
N TYR A 56 -34.02 -6.01 8.05
CA TYR A 56 -33.48 -7.35 8.28
C TYR A 56 -33.70 -7.78 9.73
N SER A 57 -34.04 -9.05 9.93
CA SER A 57 -34.05 -9.71 11.23
C SER A 57 -33.56 -11.15 11.10
N GLY A 58 -33.48 -11.88 12.19
CA GLY A 58 -32.92 -13.24 12.19
C GLY A 58 -31.42 -13.27 11.89
N GLY A 59 -30.88 -14.47 11.71
CA GLY A 59 -29.44 -14.65 11.48
C GLY A 59 -28.57 -14.01 12.56
N LYS A 60 -27.46 -13.39 12.17
CA LYS A 60 -26.55 -12.67 13.06
C LYS A 60 -26.33 -11.26 12.53
N ILE A 61 -26.91 -10.27 13.17
CA ILE A 61 -26.75 -8.87 12.82
C ILE A 61 -25.74 -8.24 13.79
N ARG A 62 -24.57 -7.84 13.27
CA ARG A 62 -23.47 -7.24 14.06
C ARG A 62 -23.20 -5.81 13.56
N PRO A 63 -23.89 -4.82 14.09
CA PRO A 63 -23.81 -3.45 13.58
C PRO A 63 -22.51 -2.71 13.96
N MET A 64 -21.66 -3.28 14.79
CA MET A 64 -20.40 -2.69 15.28
C MET A 64 -20.59 -1.37 16.04
N ILE A 65 -21.69 -1.23 16.78
CA ILE A 65 -21.99 -0.02 17.58
C ILE A 65 -20.84 0.26 18.56
N ASN A 66 -20.27 1.47 18.49
CA ASN A 66 -19.10 1.84 19.27
C ASN A 66 -17.92 0.81 19.16
N GLY A 67 -17.84 0.10 18.06
CA GLY A 67 -16.83 -0.95 17.82
C GLY A 67 -17.11 -2.26 18.54
N SER A 68 -18.29 -2.43 19.16
CA SER A 68 -18.72 -3.71 19.75
C SER A 68 -19.15 -4.70 18.67
N THR A 69 -18.76 -5.96 18.82
CA THR A 69 -19.17 -7.07 17.96
C THR A 69 -20.47 -7.75 18.42
N GLU A 70 -21.15 -7.21 19.42
CA GLU A 70 -22.42 -7.72 19.92
C GLU A 70 -23.49 -7.75 18.83
N GLN A 71 -24.39 -8.75 18.94
CA GLN A 71 -25.51 -8.92 18.02
C GLN A 71 -26.71 -8.11 18.47
N VAL A 72 -27.53 -7.73 17.47
CA VAL A 72 -28.86 -7.16 17.66
C VAL A 72 -29.90 -8.02 16.92
N ASP A 73 -31.20 -7.85 17.25
CA ASP A 73 -32.27 -8.67 16.67
C ASP A 73 -32.69 -8.20 15.28
N ALA A 74 -32.60 -6.87 15.01
CA ALA A 74 -33.04 -6.30 13.75
C ALA A 74 -32.31 -5.00 13.40
N ILE A 75 -32.32 -4.67 12.09
CA ILE A 75 -31.86 -3.41 11.54
C ILE A 75 -32.75 -2.95 10.38
N GLY A 76 -33.03 -1.67 10.29
CA GLY A 76 -33.84 -1.05 9.25
C GLY A 76 -33.12 0.07 8.52
N PHE A 77 -33.29 0.09 7.22
CA PHE A 77 -32.71 1.08 6.31
C PHE A 77 -33.81 1.85 5.56
N ALA A 78 -33.56 3.14 5.27
CA ALA A 78 -34.34 3.94 4.36
C ALA A 78 -33.40 4.60 3.32
N GLY A 79 -33.42 4.11 2.09
CA GLY A 79 -32.50 4.52 1.05
C GLY A 79 -31.04 4.28 1.46
N ASP A 80 -30.26 5.34 1.53
CA ASP A 80 -28.83 5.28 1.85
C ASP A 80 -28.50 5.33 3.36
N THR A 81 -29.49 5.23 4.26
CA THR A 81 -29.31 5.56 5.67
C THR A 81 -29.84 4.45 6.58
N VAL A 82 -29.11 4.14 7.65
CA VAL A 82 -29.55 3.32 8.78
C VAL A 82 -30.58 4.13 9.59
N ILE A 83 -31.79 3.62 9.73
CA ILE A 83 -32.89 4.31 10.43
C ILE A 83 -33.15 3.75 11.81
N ALA A 84 -33.01 2.44 11.96
CA ALA A 84 -33.29 1.76 13.24
C ALA A 84 -32.35 0.59 13.39
N VAL A 85 -31.89 0.32 14.62
CA VAL A 85 -31.06 -0.83 14.98
C VAL A 85 -31.32 -1.22 16.42
N GLY A 86 -31.43 -2.53 16.71
CA GLY A 86 -31.65 -3.02 18.06
C GLY A 86 -32.64 -4.18 18.13
N ASP A 87 -33.56 -4.09 19.11
CA ASP A 87 -34.58 -5.09 19.35
C ASP A 87 -35.65 -5.09 18.24
N LEU A 88 -36.15 -6.29 17.91
CA LEU A 88 -37.04 -6.50 16.77
C LEU A 88 -38.31 -5.66 16.85
N ASP A 89 -38.96 -5.59 18.02
CA ASP A 89 -40.24 -4.87 18.18
C ASP A 89 -40.07 -3.36 17.97
N ASN A 90 -39.00 -2.79 18.50
CA ASN A 90 -38.71 -1.36 18.34
C ASN A 90 -38.35 -1.01 16.89
N VAL A 91 -37.50 -1.80 16.26
CA VAL A 91 -37.12 -1.60 14.86
C VAL A 91 -38.34 -1.75 13.95
N SER A 92 -39.12 -2.82 14.12
CA SER A 92 -40.35 -3.08 13.34
C SER A 92 -41.35 -1.93 13.50
N THR A 93 -41.61 -1.50 14.73
CA THR A 93 -42.54 -0.38 15.01
C THR A 93 -42.08 0.89 14.26
N LYS A 94 -40.80 1.24 14.32
CA LYS A 94 -40.24 2.41 13.65
C LYS A 94 -40.30 2.31 12.13
N MET A 95 -40.00 1.14 11.58
CA MET A 95 -40.04 0.91 10.13
C MET A 95 -41.49 0.93 9.57
N HIS A 96 -42.47 0.33 10.28
CA HIS A 96 -43.86 0.39 9.89
C HIS A 96 -44.43 1.82 9.97
N ALA A 97 -44.01 2.62 10.97
CA ALA A 97 -44.39 4.04 11.05
C ALA A 97 -43.89 4.88 9.86
N LEU A 98 -42.82 4.42 9.18
CA LEU A 98 -42.30 5.02 7.96
C LEU A 98 -42.98 4.50 6.67
N GLY A 99 -43.88 3.50 6.80
CA GLY A 99 -44.64 2.96 5.69
C GLY A 99 -44.10 1.65 5.12
N MET A 100 -43.17 0.96 5.82
CA MET A 100 -42.65 -0.33 5.43
C MET A 100 -43.79 -1.35 5.25
N GLN A 101 -43.71 -2.15 4.17
CA GLN A 101 -44.62 -3.25 3.89
C GLN A 101 -44.01 -4.59 4.33
N GLU A 102 -44.85 -5.64 4.47
CA GLU A 102 -44.36 -6.96 4.88
C GLU A 102 -43.28 -7.55 3.94
N HIS A 103 -43.36 -7.28 2.65
CA HIS A 103 -42.36 -7.76 1.69
C HIS A 103 -41.01 -7.05 1.75
N ASP A 104 -40.91 -5.92 2.48
CA ASP A 104 -39.67 -5.19 2.72
C ASP A 104 -38.93 -5.76 3.94
N HIS A 105 -39.55 -6.69 4.68
CA HIS A 105 -38.93 -7.38 5.79
C HIS A 105 -38.28 -8.70 5.29
N ILE A 106 -36.98 -8.80 5.48
CA ILE A 106 -36.14 -9.93 5.08
C ILE A 106 -35.63 -10.64 6.34
N GLU A 107 -35.96 -11.92 6.48
CA GLU A 107 -35.44 -12.76 7.54
C GLU A 107 -34.18 -13.51 7.06
N LEU A 108 -33.05 -13.23 7.71
CA LEU A 108 -31.80 -13.91 7.46
C LEU A 108 -31.83 -15.33 8.04
N SER A 109 -31.23 -16.28 7.34
CA SER A 109 -31.06 -17.64 7.89
C SER A 109 -30.14 -17.61 9.12
N SER A 110 -30.26 -18.60 9.99
CA SER A 110 -29.53 -18.66 11.28
C SER A 110 -27.99 -18.64 11.14
N GLN A 111 -27.46 -18.92 9.96
CA GLN A 111 -26.02 -18.92 9.68
C GLN A 111 -25.55 -17.59 9.06
N GLN A 112 -26.43 -16.93 8.30
CA GLN A 112 -26.09 -15.68 7.62
C GLN A 112 -25.75 -14.56 8.62
N THR A 113 -24.80 -13.72 8.22
CA THR A 113 -24.35 -12.61 9.04
C THR A 113 -24.39 -11.31 8.25
N LEU A 114 -25.03 -10.29 8.83
CA LEU A 114 -25.01 -8.92 8.32
C LEU A 114 -24.00 -8.10 9.13
N LEU A 115 -23.05 -7.48 8.41
CA LEU A 115 -21.97 -6.65 8.96
C LEU A 115 -21.96 -5.28 8.27
N PRO A 116 -21.34 -4.25 8.87
CA PRO A 116 -20.93 -3.06 8.12
C PRO A 116 -20.10 -3.46 6.90
N GLY A 117 -20.16 -2.69 5.84
CA GLY A 117 -19.31 -2.88 4.68
C GLY A 117 -17.84 -2.90 5.06
N LEU A 118 -17.09 -3.81 4.46
CA LEU A 118 -15.68 -3.98 4.73
C LEU A 118 -14.88 -2.85 4.07
N ILE A 119 -13.76 -2.47 4.68
CA ILE A 119 -12.95 -1.32 4.25
C ILE A 119 -11.52 -1.78 3.98
N GLU A 120 -10.99 -1.38 2.83
CA GLU A 120 -9.57 -1.48 2.46
C GLU A 120 -8.91 -0.12 2.67
N PRO A 121 -8.21 0.11 3.80
CA PRO A 121 -7.70 1.42 4.17
C PRO A 121 -6.40 1.81 3.44
N HIS A 122 -5.88 0.96 2.55
CA HIS A 122 -4.67 1.20 1.78
C HIS A 122 -4.63 0.29 0.54
N VAL A 123 -4.84 0.88 -0.64
CA VAL A 123 -4.78 0.20 -1.95
C VAL A 123 -4.22 1.13 -3.02
N HIS A 124 -3.86 0.58 -4.17
CA HIS A 124 -3.42 1.29 -5.37
C HIS A 124 -4.32 0.95 -6.57
N ILE A 125 -5.48 1.62 -6.68
CA ILE A 125 -6.52 1.32 -7.68
C ILE A 125 -6.03 1.61 -9.10
N VAL A 126 -5.54 2.83 -9.32
CA VAL A 126 -5.15 3.26 -10.66
C VAL A 126 -3.84 2.63 -11.11
N PRO A 127 -2.78 2.57 -10.29
CA PRO A 127 -1.56 1.85 -10.64
C PRO A 127 -1.82 0.38 -11.00
N THR A 128 -2.64 -0.32 -10.22
CA THR A 128 -3.04 -1.71 -10.51
C THR A 128 -3.77 -1.81 -11.85
N ALA A 129 -4.75 -0.94 -12.10
CA ALA A 129 -5.53 -0.97 -13.33
C ALA A 129 -4.66 -0.76 -14.59
N MET A 130 -3.56 -0.03 -14.48
CA MET A 130 -2.62 0.21 -15.59
C MET A 130 -1.85 -1.05 -15.99
N THR A 131 -1.54 -1.92 -15.04
CA THR A 131 -0.73 -3.10 -15.27
C THR A 131 -1.54 -4.39 -15.41
N MET A 132 -2.85 -4.37 -15.12
CA MET A 132 -3.73 -5.57 -15.19
C MET A 132 -3.79 -6.25 -16.56
N SER A 133 -3.45 -5.56 -17.64
CA SER A 133 -3.41 -6.14 -18.99
C SER A 133 -2.05 -6.74 -19.37
N TRP A 134 -1.05 -6.66 -18.49
CA TRP A 134 0.27 -7.23 -18.69
C TRP A 134 0.28 -8.72 -18.36
N ALA A 135 1.36 -9.43 -18.73
CA ALA A 135 1.49 -10.84 -18.39
C ALA A 135 1.48 -11.03 -16.86
N PRO A 136 0.56 -11.85 -16.31
CA PRO A 136 0.42 -12.03 -14.86
C PRO A 136 1.46 -13.02 -14.33
N LEU A 137 2.64 -12.52 -13.99
CA LEU A 137 3.79 -13.30 -13.54
C LEU A 137 3.82 -13.48 -12.01
N GLY A 138 2.70 -13.16 -11.35
CA GLY A 138 2.59 -13.18 -9.89
C GLY A 138 2.39 -14.56 -9.28
N PRO A 139 2.56 -14.62 -7.95
CA PRO A 139 2.49 -15.86 -7.17
C PRO A 139 1.07 -16.31 -6.86
N TYR A 140 0.03 -15.52 -7.18
CA TYR A 140 -1.34 -15.83 -6.79
C TYR A 140 -2.06 -16.66 -7.84
N ASN A 141 -2.99 -17.52 -7.40
CA ASN A 141 -3.79 -18.36 -8.29
C ASN A 141 -4.67 -17.50 -9.22
N ASP A 142 -4.82 -17.96 -10.48
CA ASP A 142 -5.61 -17.28 -11.50
C ASP A 142 -7.12 -17.59 -11.39
N LYS A 143 -7.50 -18.60 -10.58
CA LYS A 143 -8.90 -18.99 -10.39
C LYS A 143 -9.61 -17.97 -9.49
N PRO A 144 -10.76 -17.40 -9.89
CA PRO A 144 -11.47 -16.38 -9.10
C PRO A 144 -11.73 -16.80 -7.65
N ASP A 145 -12.16 -18.06 -7.45
CA ASP A 145 -12.51 -18.59 -6.12
C ASP A 145 -11.27 -18.88 -5.24
N ASP A 146 -10.08 -18.91 -5.83
CA ASP A 146 -8.82 -19.24 -5.15
C ASP A 146 -7.74 -18.16 -5.33
N SER A 147 -8.09 -17.04 -5.89
CA SER A 147 -7.16 -15.95 -6.27
C SER A 147 -6.49 -15.25 -5.07
N GLN A 148 -6.87 -15.58 -3.85
CA GLN A 148 -6.22 -15.10 -2.62
C GLN A 148 -5.17 -16.08 -2.06
N ARG A 149 -4.92 -17.21 -2.73
CA ARG A 149 -3.96 -18.24 -2.33
C ARG A 149 -2.74 -18.23 -3.24
N LEU A 150 -1.62 -18.66 -2.70
CA LEU A 150 -0.39 -18.79 -3.48
C LEU A 150 -0.44 -20.02 -4.40
N LYS A 151 0.12 -19.90 -5.60
CA LYS A 151 0.39 -21.02 -6.51
C LYS A 151 1.32 -22.00 -5.82
N GLU A 152 1.09 -23.31 -5.94
CA GLU A 152 1.95 -24.34 -5.35
C GLU A 152 3.34 -24.38 -6.01
N ASP A 153 3.41 -24.18 -7.33
CA ASP A 153 4.58 -24.33 -8.18
C ASP A 153 5.14 -23.01 -8.71
N TYR A 154 5.06 -21.95 -7.94
CA TYR A 154 5.58 -20.63 -8.32
C TYR A 154 7.13 -20.63 -8.36
N SER A 155 7.72 -20.48 -9.56
CA SER A 155 9.16 -20.60 -9.82
C SER A 155 9.60 -19.77 -11.04
N PRO A 156 10.91 -19.57 -11.28
CA PRO A 156 11.39 -18.92 -12.50
C PRO A 156 10.96 -19.64 -13.79
N ASP A 157 10.82 -20.98 -13.77
CA ASP A 157 10.38 -21.73 -14.94
C ASP A 157 8.88 -21.50 -15.21
N THR A 158 8.03 -21.52 -14.18
CA THR A 158 6.58 -21.30 -14.36
C THR A 158 6.28 -19.88 -14.82
N ILE A 159 6.96 -18.85 -14.32
CA ILE A 159 6.75 -17.48 -14.84
C ILE A 159 7.25 -17.34 -16.28
N CYS A 160 8.33 -18.07 -16.65
CA CYS A 160 8.84 -18.10 -18.02
C CYS A 160 7.81 -18.71 -18.97
N GLU A 161 7.11 -19.79 -18.58
CA GLU A 161 6.04 -20.41 -19.37
C GLU A 161 4.88 -19.43 -19.62
N VAL A 162 4.44 -18.73 -18.59
CA VAL A 162 3.37 -17.70 -18.72
C VAL A 162 3.82 -16.56 -19.64
N ALA A 163 5.07 -16.10 -19.49
CA ALA A 163 5.62 -15.04 -20.32
C ALA A 163 5.77 -15.45 -21.79
N LEU A 164 6.23 -16.68 -22.07
CA LEU A 164 6.32 -17.23 -23.42
C LEU A 164 4.94 -17.39 -24.09
N GLU A 165 3.90 -17.72 -23.32
CA GLU A 165 2.53 -17.76 -23.84
C GLU A 165 2.05 -16.35 -24.20
N ALA A 166 2.29 -15.36 -23.32
CA ALA A 166 1.95 -13.97 -23.60
C ALA A 166 2.69 -13.42 -24.83
N GLU A 167 3.97 -13.78 -25.00
CA GLU A 167 4.80 -13.35 -26.13
C GLU A 167 4.20 -13.73 -27.50
N LYS A 168 3.52 -14.88 -27.61
CA LYS A 168 2.90 -15.33 -28.87
C LYS A 168 1.84 -14.37 -29.40
N HIS A 169 1.27 -13.52 -28.54
CA HIS A 169 0.21 -12.59 -28.90
C HIS A 169 0.73 -11.18 -29.21
N LEU A 170 2.06 -10.94 -29.02
CA LEU A 170 2.65 -9.64 -29.25
C LEU A 170 3.05 -9.44 -30.71
N LYS A 171 2.88 -8.21 -31.19
CA LYS A 171 3.31 -7.79 -32.52
C LYS A 171 4.83 -7.53 -32.54
N GLU A 172 5.38 -7.39 -33.74
CA GLU A 172 6.76 -6.95 -33.93
C GLU A 172 6.99 -5.56 -33.32
N GLY A 173 8.07 -5.39 -32.56
CA GLY A 173 8.40 -4.15 -31.88
C GLY A 173 7.65 -3.88 -30.57
N GLU A 174 6.70 -4.74 -30.17
CA GLU A 174 6.06 -4.66 -28.84
C GLU A 174 6.94 -5.34 -27.80
N TRP A 175 6.99 -4.76 -26.60
CA TRP A 175 7.74 -5.27 -25.46
C TRP A 175 6.94 -6.36 -24.73
N LEU A 176 7.62 -7.33 -24.13
CA LEU A 176 7.01 -8.30 -23.23
C LEU A 176 6.89 -7.67 -21.84
N LEU A 177 5.73 -7.08 -21.59
CA LEU A 177 5.39 -6.46 -20.30
C LEU A 177 4.84 -7.51 -19.35
N GLY A 178 5.38 -7.57 -18.12
CA GLY A 178 4.93 -8.48 -17.08
C GLY A 178 4.83 -7.78 -15.72
N VAL A 179 4.05 -8.36 -14.81
CA VAL A 179 3.77 -7.76 -13.50
C VAL A 179 3.78 -8.82 -12.39
N ASP A 180 3.99 -8.36 -11.16
CA ASP A 180 3.89 -9.12 -9.92
C ASP A 180 4.97 -10.21 -9.72
N VAL A 181 6.15 -10.08 -10.36
CA VAL A 181 7.26 -11.01 -10.14
C VAL A 181 7.76 -10.90 -8.71
N ASP A 182 7.79 -12.02 -7.97
CA ASP A 182 8.24 -12.05 -6.58
C ASP A 182 9.19 -13.21 -6.28
N PRO A 183 10.52 -13.00 -6.37
CA PRO A 183 11.49 -14.03 -6.06
C PRO A 183 11.47 -14.53 -4.61
N SER A 184 10.93 -13.73 -3.66
CA SER A 184 10.86 -14.13 -2.26
C SER A 184 9.80 -15.20 -1.98
N LEU A 185 8.85 -15.40 -2.90
CA LEU A 185 7.83 -16.45 -2.86
C LEU A 185 8.16 -17.67 -3.72
N MET A 186 9.35 -17.69 -4.34
CA MET A 186 9.89 -18.84 -5.08
C MET A 186 10.67 -19.79 -4.16
N PRO A 187 10.92 -21.06 -4.54
CA PRO A 187 11.76 -21.96 -3.79
C PRO A 187 13.18 -21.40 -3.63
N PHE A 188 13.74 -21.48 -2.42
CA PHE A 188 15.10 -21.01 -2.15
C PHE A 188 16.15 -21.94 -2.77
N VAL A 189 17.26 -21.38 -3.24
CA VAL A 189 18.42 -22.10 -3.73
C VAL A 189 19.62 -21.74 -2.85
N ASP A 190 20.26 -22.75 -2.27
CA ASP A 190 21.40 -22.58 -1.35
C ASP A 190 21.10 -21.58 -0.20
N ASN A 191 19.87 -21.60 0.30
CA ASN A 191 19.38 -20.68 1.32
C ASN A 191 19.43 -19.20 0.92
N GLN A 192 19.25 -18.93 -0.37
CA GLN A 192 19.16 -17.60 -0.96
C GLN A 192 17.90 -17.48 -1.82
N LEU A 193 17.44 -16.24 -2.08
CA LEU A 193 16.37 -15.97 -3.02
C LEU A 193 16.80 -16.33 -4.45
N GLN A 194 15.82 -16.69 -5.28
CA GLN A 194 16.03 -16.86 -6.72
C GLN A 194 16.51 -15.54 -7.36
N VAL A 195 17.38 -15.65 -8.36
CA VAL A 195 17.91 -14.50 -9.08
C VAL A 195 17.26 -14.44 -10.45
N ILE A 196 16.51 -13.34 -10.68
CA ILE A 196 16.01 -12.95 -11.99
C ILE A 196 16.76 -11.68 -12.35
N ASP A 197 17.71 -11.78 -13.27
CA ASP A 197 18.54 -10.66 -13.68
C ASP A 197 18.58 -10.52 -15.21
N ILE A 198 19.26 -9.48 -15.67
CA ILE A 198 19.41 -9.19 -17.10
C ILE A 198 19.98 -10.38 -17.89
N LYS A 199 20.92 -11.14 -17.30
CA LYS A 199 21.54 -12.29 -17.97
C LYS A 199 20.59 -13.46 -18.11
N TRP A 200 19.80 -13.71 -17.08
CA TRP A 200 18.76 -14.74 -17.11
C TRP A 200 17.71 -14.41 -18.17
N LEU A 201 17.25 -13.15 -18.23
CA LEU A 201 16.28 -12.69 -19.22
C LEU A 201 16.82 -12.72 -20.65
N ASP A 202 18.11 -12.35 -20.88
CA ASP A 202 18.76 -12.45 -22.19
C ASP A 202 18.77 -13.88 -22.73
N GLN A 203 18.94 -14.87 -21.85
CA GLN A 203 18.92 -16.29 -22.25
C GLN A 203 17.52 -16.80 -22.59
N LYS A 204 16.49 -16.30 -21.88
CA LYS A 204 15.11 -16.75 -22.06
C LYS A 204 14.38 -16.01 -23.18
N PHE A 205 14.68 -14.72 -23.38
CA PHE A 205 14.03 -13.82 -24.34
C PHE A 205 15.08 -13.04 -25.16
N PRO A 206 15.85 -13.73 -26.05
CA PRO A 206 16.97 -13.13 -26.79
C PRO A 206 16.53 -12.15 -27.90
N ASP A 207 15.27 -12.23 -28.35
CA ASP A 207 14.81 -11.54 -29.56
C ASP A 207 13.78 -10.42 -29.26
N ARG A 208 13.41 -10.21 -27.99
CA ARG A 208 12.36 -9.24 -27.60
C ARG A 208 12.75 -8.45 -26.37
N ALA A 209 12.42 -7.16 -26.35
CA ALA A 209 12.55 -6.33 -25.15
C ALA A 209 11.61 -6.82 -24.05
N VAL A 210 12.15 -6.99 -22.83
CA VAL A 210 11.42 -7.45 -21.64
C VAL A 210 11.42 -6.37 -20.59
N PHE A 211 10.24 -6.13 -19.98
CA PHE A 211 10.07 -5.22 -18.85
C PHE A 211 9.05 -5.85 -17.88
N TRP A 212 9.54 -6.43 -16.78
CA TRP A 212 8.73 -7.09 -15.77
C TRP A 212 8.81 -6.37 -14.43
N LEU A 213 7.70 -5.92 -13.91
CA LEU A 213 7.62 -5.28 -12.61
C LEU A 213 7.63 -6.33 -11.49
N ALA A 214 8.41 -6.09 -10.46
CA ALA A 214 8.31 -6.82 -9.21
C ALA A 214 6.97 -6.53 -8.53
N ALA A 215 6.44 -7.48 -7.75
CA ALA A 215 5.25 -7.29 -6.93
C ALA A 215 5.37 -6.11 -5.96
N SER A 216 6.59 -5.84 -5.50
CA SER A 216 6.89 -4.69 -4.63
C SER A 216 6.80 -3.34 -5.32
N LEU A 217 6.79 -3.30 -6.65
CA LEU A 217 6.85 -2.10 -7.50
C LEU A 217 8.09 -1.19 -7.25
N HIS A 218 9.16 -1.74 -6.64
CA HIS A 218 10.44 -1.06 -6.43
C HIS A 218 11.56 -1.56 -7.34
N THR A 219 11.27 -2.56 -8.18
CA THR A 219 12.23 -3.18 -9.11
C THR A 219 11.55 -3.51 -10.42
N ALA A 220 12.24 -3.27 -11.54
CA ALA A 220 11.84 -3.77 -12.85
C ALA A 220 12.95 -4.60 -13.46
N TYR A 221 12.65 -5.85 -13.75
CA TYR A 221 13.54 -6.79 -14.40
C TYR A 221 13.51 -6.54 -15.91
N ILE A 222 14.67 -6.30 -16.51
CA ILE A 222 14.81 -6.01 -17.94
C ILE A 222 15.91 -6.84 -18.56
N ASN A 223 15.83 -7.08 -19.87
CA ASN A 223 16.92 -7.69 -20.64
C ASN A 223 17.77 -6.63 -21.35
N THR A 224 18.85 -7.06 -22.01
CA THR A 224 19.78 -6.17 -22.72
C THR A 224 19.10 -5.41 -23.87
N ILE A 225 18.08 -5.98 -24.53
CA ILE A 225 17.34 -5.29 -25.60
C ILE A 225 16.60 -4.09 -25.02
N ALA A 226 15.83 -4.30 -23.95
CA ALA A 226 15.12 -3.21 -23.28
C ALA A 226 16.07 -2.15 -22.73
N LEU A 227 17.19 -2.56 -22.11
CA LEU A 227 18.22 -1.62 -21.63
C LEU A 227 18.76 -0.74 -22.75
N ASN A 228 19.11 -1.31 -23.90
CA ASN A 228 19.60 -0.55 -25.04
C ASN A 228 18.57 0.48 -25.57
N GLU A 229 17.30 0.09 -25.62
CA GLU A 229 16.24 1.03 -26.01
C GLU A 229 16.06 2.16 -24.98
N ILE A 230 16.12 1.86 -23.69
CA ILE A 230 16.04 2.85 -22.61
C ILE A 230 17.20 3.83 -22.72
N VAL A 231 18.45 3.36 -22.73
CA VAL A 231 19.63 4.25 -22.74
C VAL A 231 19.75 5.03 -24.02
N SER A 232 19.17 4.56 -25.13
CA SER A 232 19.17 5.30 -26.42
C SER A 232 18.50 6.66 -26.31
N LYS A 233 17.60 6.86 -25.35
CA LYS A 233 16.87 8.10 -25.07
C LYS A 233 17.66 9.11 -24.26
N PHE A 234 18.78 8.70 -23.68
CA PHE A 234 19.66 9.56 -22.90
C PHE A 234 20.73 10.25 -23.77
N PRO A 235 21.29 11.39 -23.31
CA PRO A 235 22.47 11.98 -23.90
C PRO A 235 23.62 10.94 -23.96
N GLU A 236 24.41 10.98 -25.03
CA GLU A 236 25.49 10.00 -25.24
C GLU A 236 26.48 9.93 -24.08
N SER A 237 26.71 11.07 -23.40
CA SER A 237 27.59 11.17 -22.24
C SER A 237 27.10 10.43 -20.98
N GLU A 238 25.81 10.07 -20.87
CA GLU A 238 25.19 9.45 -19.69
C GLU A 238 24.90 7.95 -19.92
N ARG A 239 24.95 7.49 -21.18
CA ARG A 239 24.55 6.12 -21.55
C ARG A 239 25.39 5.04 -20.90
N ASP A 240 26.72 5.22 -20.87
CA ASP A 240 27.64 4.25 -20.35
C ASP A 240 27.48 4.09 -18.83
N GLU A 241 27.32 5.19 -18.11
CA GLU A 241 27.12 5.20 -16.66
C GLU A 241 25.84 4.46 -16.25
N LEU A 242 24.69 4.81 -16.88
CA LEU A 242 23.43 4.12 -16.64
C LEU A 242 23.51 2.63 -16.99
N THR A 243 24.16 2.29 -18.13
CA THR A 243 24.34 0.90 -18.56
C THR A 243 25.12 0.08 -17.53
N GLU A 244 26.24 0.61 -17.05
CA GLU A 244 27.06 -0.10 -16.05
C GLU A 244 26.36 -0.22 -14.69
N LEU A 245 25.63 0.82 -14.28
CA LEU A 245 24.82 0.79 -13.05
C LEU A 245 23.77 -0.33 -13.12
N VAL A 246 22.96 -0.38 -14.17
CA VAL A 246 21.90 -1.38 -14.33
C VAL A 246 22.47 -2.80 -14.45
N LYS A 247 23.58 -2.98 -15.19
CA LYS A 247 24.27 -4.29 -15.28
C LYS A 247 24.81 -4.76 -13.92
N LYS A 248 25.29 -3.84 -13.09
CA LYS A 248 25.77 -4.15 -11.73
C LYS A 248 24.63 -4.52 -10.80
N GLN A 249 23.51 -3.84 -10.89
CA GLN A 249 22.29 -4.10 -10.10
C GLN A 249 21.54 -5.34 -10.58
N GLY A 250 21.61 -5.67 -11.87
CA GLY A 250 20.88 -6.77 -12.51
C GLY A 250 19.44 -6.42 -12.91
N ALA A 251 18.95 -5.25 -12.54
CA ALA A 251 17.60 -4.74 -12.82
C ALA A 251 17.57 -3.20 -12.71
N LEU A 252 16.49 -2.58 -13.14
CA LEU A 252 16.18 -1.19 -12.76
C LEU A 252 15.66 -1.19 -11.32
N GLN A 253 16.24 -0.34 -10.50
CA GLN A 253 15.84 -0.20 -9.09
C GLN A 253 15.34 1.20 -8.83
N GLU A 254 14.33 1.27 -7.97
CA GLU A 254 13.63 2.48 -7.59
C GLU A 254 12.98 3.22 -8.77
N LEU A 255 12.17 4.20 -8.46
CA LEU A 255 11.24 4.77 -9.43
C LEU A 255 11.90 5.60 -10.53
N ASP A 256 13.01 6.26 -10.24
CA ASP A 256 13.71 7.06 -11.24
C ASP A 256 14.18 6.16 -12.39
N GLN A 257 14.83 5.04 -12.07
CA GLN A 257 15.28 4.10 -13.09
C GLN A 257 14.09 3.39 -13.77
N MET A 258 13.08 2.97 -13.01
CA MET A 258 11.86 2.38 -13.58
C MET A 258 11.12 3.37 -14.48
N GLY A 259 11.14 4.66 -14.13
CA GLY A 259 10.59 5.74 -14.95
C GLY A 259 11.16 5.74 -16.36
N TYR A 260 12.47 5.57 -16.49
CA TYR A 260 13.13 5.44 -17.79
C TYR A 260 12.61 4.26 -18.60
N GLY A 261 12.35 3.13 -17.91
CA GLY A 261 11.73 1.95 -18.52
C GLY A 261 10.32 2.24 -19.03
N PHE A 262 9.47 2.85 -18.20
CA PHE A 262 8.12 3.23 -18.61
C PHE A 262 8.12 4.22 -19.79
N ASP A 263 9.03 5.19 -19.79
CA ASP A 263 9.16 6.15 -20.90
C ASP A 263 9.62 5.47 -22.19
N ALA A 264 10.32 4.36 -22.09
CA ALA A 264 10.79 3.59 -23.23
C ALA A 264 9.73 2.67 -23.84
N ILE A 265 8.69 2.27 -23.11
CA ILE A 265 7.60 1.44 -23.64
C ILE A 265 7.05 2.05 -24.94
N PRO A 266 6.83 1.24 -25.99
CA PRO A 266 6.26 1.71 -27.26
C PRO A 266 4.95 2.46 -27.11
N LEU A 267 4.76 3.54 -27.88
CA LEU A 267 3.55 4.39 -27.83
C LEU A 267 2.26 3.60 -28.08
N SER A 268 2.30 2.57 -28.94
CA SER A 268 1.14 1.70 -29.19
C SER A 268 0.70 0.94 -27.94
N GLN A 269 1.64 0.45 -27.15
CA GLN A 269 1.34 -0.25 -25.89
C GLN A 269 0.89 0.72 -24.80
N LYS A 270 1.48 1.91 -24.72
CA LYS A 270 0.97 2.97 -23.84
C LYS A 270 -0.47 3.37 -24.16
N ALA A 271 -0.80 3.50 -25.44
CA ALA A 271 -2.17 3.79 -25.87
C ALA A 271 -3.15 2.66 -25.47
N GLN A 272 -2.74 1.39 -25.60
CA GLN A 272 -3.53 0.24 -25.17
C GLN A 272 -3.78 0.23 -23.67
N ILE A 273 -2.76 0.55 -22.84
CA ILE A 273 -2.91 0.69 -21.38
C ILE A 273 -4.02 1.68 -21.03
N ILE A 274 -4.04 2.83 -21.70
CA ILE A 274 -5.07 3.86 -21.49
C ILE A 274 -6.45 3.40 -21.94
N GLU A 275 -6.53 2.69 -23.08
CA GLU A 275 -7.79 2.14 -23.59
C GLU A 275 -8.39 1.08 -22.64
N ASP A 276 -7.55 0.25 -22.04
CA ASP A 276 -7.97 -0.81 -21.11
C ASP A 276 -8.33 -0.28 -19.71
N LEU A 277 -7.86 0.90 -19.35
CA LEU A 277 -7.95 1.44 -17.99
C LEU A 277 -9.37 1.46 -17.41
N PRO A 278 -10.45 1.91 -18.13
CA PRO A 278 -11.80 1.90 -17.58
C PRO A 278 -12.33 0.49 -17.29
N LYS A 279 -11.99 -0.48 -18.11
CA LYS A 279 -12.34 -1.89 -17.92
C LYS A 279 -11.63 -2.46 -16.70
N ASN A 280 -10.34 -2.19 -16.57
CA ASN A 280 -9.52 -2.68 -15.49
C ASN A 280 -9.95 -2.09 -14.13
N ILE A 281 -10.22 -0.78 -14.05
CA ILE A 281 -10.81 -0.16 -12.87
C ILE A 281 -12.16 -0.82 -12.53
N SER A 282 -13.01 -1.07 -13.54
CA SER A 282 -14.29 -1.76 -13.33
C SER A 282 -14.12 -3.15 -12.73
N ASN A 283 -13.10 -3.89 -13.16
CA ASN A 283 -12.79 -5.21 -12.62
C ASN A 283 -12.33 -5.13 -11.14
N ILE A 284 -11.50 -4.14 -10.78
CA ILE A 284 -11.10 -3.92 -9.40
C ILE A 284 -12.31 -3.66 -8.50
N PHE A 285 -13.21 -2.75 -8.91
CA PHE A 285 -14.43 -2.47 -8.13
C PHE A 285 -15.38 -3.68 -8.06
N LYS A 286 -15.46 -4.47 -9.13
CA LYS A 286 -16.22 -5.72 -9.13
C LYS A 286 -15.65 -6.70 -8.11
N THR A 287 -14.36 -6.96 -8.16
CA THR A 287 -13.66 -7.82 -7.18
C THR A 287 -13.82 -7.31 -5.75
N ALA A 288 -13.72 -5.98 -5.55
CA ALA A 288 -13.94 -5.38 -4.23
C ALA A 288 -15.33 -5.73 -3.68
N ASN A 289 -16.40 -5.56 -4.50
CA ASN A 289 -17.75 -5.90 -4.06
C ASN A 289 -17.96 -7.41 -3.87
N GLU A 290 -17.35 -8.26 -4.70
CA GLU A 290 -17.36 -9.73 -4.53
C GLU A 290 -16.74 -10.16 -3.20
N ARG A 291 -15.85 -9.33 -2.62
CA ARG A 291 -15.18 -9.54 -1.33
C ARG A 291 -15.74 -8.70 -0.18
N GLY A 292 -16.93 -8.12 -0.37
CA GLY A 292 -17.62 -7.36 0.67
C GLY A 292 -17.11 -5.94 0.89
N VAL A 293 -16.19 -5.44 0.06
CA VAL A 293 -15.59 -4.12 0.21
C VAL A 293 -16.54 -3.05 -0.30
N THR A 294 -16.83 -2.07 0.55
CA THR A 294 -17.68 -0.92 0.24
C THR A 294 -16.91 0.40 0.14
N MET A 295 -15.70 0.43 0.68
CA MET A 295 -14.80 1.58 0.64
C MET A 295 -13.35 1.13 0.45
N MET A 296 -12.61 1.86 -0.40
CA MET A 296 -11.18 1.73 -0.62
C MET A 296 -10.49 3.08 -0.44
N LEU A 297 -9.24 3.09 0.07
CA LEU A 297 -8.42 4.29 0.13
C LEU A 297 -7.22 4.14 -0.81
N GLU A 298 -7.19 4.94 -1.89
CA GLU A 298 -6.03 5.07 -2.78
C GLU A 298 -4.88 5.75 -2.03
N ALA A 299 -3.84 4.99 -1.72
CA ALA A 299 -2.81 5.41 -0.77
C ALA A 299 -1.66 6.23 -1.37
N GLY A 300 -1.83 6.75 -2.58
CA GLY A 300 -0.81 7.52 -3.28
C GLY A 300 -1.35 8.29 -4.46
N MET A 301 -2.40 9.10 -4.24
CA MET A 301 -3.08 9.82 -5.28
C MET A 301 -2.22 10.90 -5.92
N GLN A 302 -2.02 10.80 -7.22
CA GLN A 302 -1.44 11.83 -8.07
C GLN A 302 -2.55 12.60 -8.82
N PRO A 303 -2.30 13.84 -9.29
CA PRO A 303 -3.33 14.67 -9.93
C PRO A 303 -4.03 14.00 -11.11
N ILE A 304 -3.30 13.29 -11.94
CA ILE A 304 -3.86 12.59 -13.11
C ILE A 304 -4.74 11.39 -12.70
N MET A 305 -4.35 10.66 -11.65
CA MET A 305 -5.12 9.52 -11.13
C MET A 305 -6.48 9.98 -10.56
N GLU A 306 -6.49 11.14 -9.88
CA GLU A 306 -7.72 11.76 -9.39
C GLU A 306 -8.69 12.05 -10.54
N ILE A 307 -8.18 12.58 -11.65
CA ILE A 307 -8.99 12.84 -12.85
C ILE A 307 -9.57 11.55 -13.42
N VAL A 308 -8.77 10.51 -13.52
CA VAL A 308 -9.19 9.19 -14.02
C VAL A 308 -10.28 8.60 -13.15
N LEU A 309 -10.12 8.61 -11.82
CA LEU A 309 -11.14 8.08 -10.90
C LEU A 309 -12.42 8.92 -10.90
N LYS A 310 -12.32 10.25 -10.93
CA LYS A 310 -13.49 11.14 -11.10
C LYS A 310 -14.23 10.87 -12.41
N ALA A 311 -13.48 10.69 -13.51
CA ALA A 311 -14.06 10.31 -14.81
C ALA A 311 -14.79 8.97 -14.75
N TYR A 312 -14.14 7.97 -14.19
CA TYR A 312 -14.72 6.64 -14.04
C TYR A 312 -16.02 6.70 -13.24
N GLN A 313 -16.03 7.37 -12.08
CA GLN A 313 -17.22 7.49 -11.24
C GLN A 313 -18.34 8.32 -11.88
N ALA A 314 -18.01 9.31 -12.72
CA ALA A 314 -19.01 10.08 -13.46
C ALA A 314 -19.70 9.26 -14.59
N LEU A 315 -18.95 8.38 -15.23
CA LEU A 315 -19.42 7.63 -16.42
C LEU A 315 -19.99 6.25 -16.08
N THR A 316 -19.69 5.70 -14.90
CA THR A 316 -20.08 4.35 -14.49
C THR A 316 -20.88 4.37 -13.18
N PRO A 317 -21.72 3.35 -12.90
CA PRO A 317 -22.35 3.22 -11.59
C PRO A 317 -21.25 3.07 -10.53
N GLN A 318 -21.31 3.93 -9.52
CA GLN A 318 -20.39 3.83 -8.37
C GLN A 318 -20.61 2.49 -7.66
N ARG A 319 -19.51 1.75 -7.46
CA ARG A 319 -19.55 0.42 -6.81
C ARG A 319 -18.97 0.40 -5.41
N ALA A 320 -18.00 1.28 -5.12
CA ALA A 320 -17.45 1.48 -3.78
C ALA A 320 -17.11 2.96 -3.59
N ARG A 321 -16.98 3.39 -2.34
CA ARG A 321 -16.49 4.73 -2.00
C ARG A 321 -14.98 4.76 -2.15
N VAL A 322 -14.44 5.91 -2.54
CA VAL A 322 -12.99 6.09 -2.73
C VAL A 322 -12.52 7.28 -1.91
N GLY A 323 -11.79 6.98 -0.83
CA GLY A 323 -10.92 7.95 -0.20
C GLY A 323 -9.54 7.95 -0.87
N TYR A 324 -8.77 9.01 -0.70
CA TYR A 324 -7.37 9.01 -1.14
C TYR A 324 -6.45 9.78 -0.19
N ALA A 325 -5.19 9.37 -0.19
CA ALA A 325 -4.10 10.13 0.39
C ALA A 325 -3.30 10.79 -0.74
N LYS A 326 -3.19 12.12 -0.72
CA LYS A 326 -2.45 12.86 -1.74
C LYS A 326 -0.95 12.62 -1.57
N LEU A 327 -0.28 12.12 -2.59
CA LEU A 327 1.16 11.89 -2.57
C LEU A 327 1.90 13.23 -2.64
N CYS A 328 2.85 13.42 -1.72
CA CYS A 328 3.83 14.49 -1.74
C CYS A 328 5.23 13.90 -1.78
N SER A 329 6.02 14.32 -2.74
CA SER A 329 7.32 13.75 -3.04
C SER A 329 8.48 14.70 -2.75
N ASN A 330 8.22 16.00 -2.59
CA ASN A 330 9.23 17.00 -2.29
C ASN A 330 8.65 18.12 -1.41
N VAL A 331 9.53 19.01 -0.94
CA VAL A 331 9.14 20.14 -0.07
C VAL A 331 8.11 21.03 -0.75
N GLN A 332 8.32 21.36 -2.04
CA GLN A 332 7.43 22.23 -2.80
C GLN A 332 6.02 21.68 -2.91
N SER A 333 5.86 20.37 -3.14
CA SER A 333 4.53 19.72 -3.19
C SER A 333 3.78 19.82 -1.85
N THR A 334 4.50 19.85 -0.71
CA THR A 334 3.88 20.05 0.61
C THR A 334 3.47 21.52 0.85
N GLU A 335 4.11 22.46 0.17
CA GLU A 335 3.81 23.89 0.26
C GLU A 335 2.66 24.31 -0.66
N ASP A 336 2.72 23.92 -1.93
CA ASP A 336 1.83 24.45 -2.97
C ASP A 336 0.61 23.59 -3.23
N ASP A 337 0.77 22.26 -3.20
CA ASP A 337 -0.28 21.34 -3.65
C ASP A 337 -1.27 20.95 -2.56
N ILE A 338 -0.97 21.23 -1.29
CA ILE A 338 -1.83 20.90 -0.16
C ILE A 338 -2.55 22.17 0.34
N HIS A 339 -3.88 22.15 0.31
CA HIS A 339 -4.69 23.19 0.95
C HIS A 339 -4.83 22.96 2.47
N PRO A 340 -5.20 23.97 3.27
CA PRO A 340 -5.55 23.75 4.67
C PRO A 340 -6.62 22.66 4.83
N PHE A 341 -6.47 21.80 5.85
CA PHE A 341 -7.40 20.71 6.13
C PHE A 341 -8.82 21.23 6.37
N LYS A 342 -9.78 20.56 5.77
CA LYS A 342 -11.21 20.73 6.06
C LYS A 342 -11.81 19.38 6.40
N PRO A 343 -12.62 19.28 7.48
CA PRO A 343 -13.33 18.04 7.78
C PRO A 343 -14.21 17.60 6.60
N LEU A 344 -14.32 16.30 6.41
CA LEU A 344 -15.18 15.73 5.38
C LEU A 344 -16.65 16.00 5.69
N GLU A 345 -17.44 16.19 4.65
CA GLU A 345 -18.90 16.22 4.70
C GLU A 345 -19.45 14.92 4.10
N ARG A 346 -20.66 14.50 4.56
CA ARG A 346 -21.27 13.25 4.07
C ARG A 346 -21.41 13.19 2.54
N VAL A 347 -21.70 14.30 1.91
CA VAL A 347 -21.84 14.42 0.46
C VAL A 347 -20.55 14.10 -0.27
N ASP A 348 -19.41 14.41 0.32
CA ASP A 348 -18.09 14.19 -0.28
C ASP A 348 -17.76 12.70 -0.44
N LEU A 349 -18.40 11.83 0.37
CA LEU A 349 -18.21 10.38 0.28
C LEU A 349 -18.80 9.74 -1.00
N ASN A 350 -19.57 10.47 -1.78
CA ASN A 350 -20.14 10.01 -3.05
C ASN A 350 -19.22 10.28 -4.27
N GLN A 351 -18.07 10.92 -4.03
CA GLN A 351 -17.02 11.17 -5.02
C GLN A 351 -15.66 10.90 -4.37
N PRO A 352 -14.55 10.77 -5.14
CA PRO A 352 -13.24 10.64 -4.54
C PRO A 352 -12.95 11.82 -3.63
N PHE A 353 -12.59 11.55 -2.38
CA PHE A 353 -12.32 12.55 -1.36
C PHE A 353 -10.93 12.41 -0.77
N GLN A 354 -10.26 13.52 -0.50
CA GLN A 354 -8.97 13.49 0.17
C GLN A 354 -9.17 13.23 1.66
N ALA A 355 -8.62 12.11 2.14
CA ALA A 355 -8.63 11.72 3.54
C ALA A 355 -7.32 12.12 4.26
N ALA A 356 -6.19 12.11 3.54
CA ALA A 356 -4.86 12.30 4.13
C ALA A 356 -3.83 12.81 3.11
N VAL A 357 -2.59 12.95 3.58
CA VAL A 357 -1.39 13.18 2.76
C VAL A 357 -0.46 11.97 2.92
N LYS A 358 0.15 11.49 1.83
CA LYS A 358 1.08 10.36 1.79
C LYS A 358 2.52 10.85 1.64
N LEU A 359 3.40 10.29 2.46
CA LEU A 359 4.86 10.33 2.30
C LEU A 359 5.41 8.89 2.26
N VAL A 360 6.59 8.71 1.66
CA VAL A 360 7.22 7.39 1.50
C VAL A 360 8.65 7.44 1.96
N SER A 361 8.92 6.90 3.15
CA SER A 361 10.23 7.03 3.79
C SER A 361 11.26 6.01 3.29
N ASP A 362 10.83 4.81 2.93
CA ASP A 362 11.71 3.73 2.46
C ASP A 362 11.02 2.84 1.42
N GLY A 363 11.65 1.75 1.04
CA GLY A 363 11.10 0.78 0.11
C GLY A 363 10.47 -0.46 0.77
N SER A 364 10.43 -1.59 0.06
CA SER A 364 9.77 -2.83 0.49
C SER A 364 10.75 -3.83 1.12
N ASN A 365 10.26 -4.57 2.13
CA ASN A 365 11.05 -5.62 2.78
C ASN A 365 11.30 -6.84 1.86
N GLN A 366 10.30 -7.28 1.11
CA GLN A 366 10.43 -8.39 0.16
C GLN A 366 11.31 -8.05 -1.05
N GLY A 367 11.37 -6.76 -1.41
CA GLY A 367 12.27 -6.23 -2.45
C GLY A 367 13.65 -5.84 -1.91
N LEU A 368 13.93 -6.05 -0.62
CA LEU A 368 15.18 -5.72 0.06
C LEU A 368 15.57 -4.23 -0.01
N THR A 369 14.57 -3.35 -0.11
CA THR A 369 14.75 -1.89 -0.14
C THR A 369 14.17 -1.18 1.09
N GLY A 370 13.47 -1.88 1.99
CA GLY A 370 13.08 -1.36 3.31
C GLY A 370 14.31 -1.02 4.15
N TYR A 371 14.35 0.18 4.75
CA TYR A 371 15.57 0.72 5.40
C TYR A 371 15.78 0.17 6.80
N GLN A 372 16.88 -0.59 6.96
CA GLN A 372 17.20 -1.38 8.14
C GLN A 372 18.36 -0.76 8.94
N SER A 373 18.35 -0.92 10.26
CA SER A 373 19.49 -0.62 11.14
C SER A 373 20.64 -1.64 10.99
N GLU A 374 20.34 -2.82 10.45
CA GLU A 374 21.28 -3.90 10.19
C GLU A 374 21.10 -4.42 8.77
N GLN A 375 22.16 -4.95 8.17
CA GLN A 375 22.07 -5.51 6.82
C GLN A 375 21.10 -6.69 6.76
N TYR A 376 20.47 -6.86 5.59
CA TYR A 376 19.68 -8.05 5.29
C TYR A 376 20.51 -9.32 5.41
N SER A 377 19.88 -10.43 5.85
CA SER A 377 20.58 -11.72 6.04
C SER A 377 20.87 -12.46 4.74
N CYS A 378 20.30 -12.01 3.62
CA CYS A 378 20.45 -12.58 2.29
C CYS A 378 21.31 -11.69 1.37
N ASN A 379 21.61 -12.18 0.16
CA ASN A 379 22.30 -11.40 -0.86
C ASN A 379 21.39 -10.31 -1.46
N PRO A 380 21.94 -9.16 -1.91
CA PRO A 380 23.35 -8.80 -1.85
C PRO A 380 23.85 -8.47 -0.43
N LYS A 381 25.12 -8.74 -0.15
CA LYS A 381 25.74 -8.36 1.14
C LYS A 381 25.88 -6.84 1.24
N ASN A 382 25.93 -6.34 2.48
CA ASN A 382 25.98 -4.92 2.80
C ASN A 382 24.75 -4.13 2.30
N ASN A 383 23.60 -4.79 2.17
CA ASN A 383 22.36 -4.16 1.86
C ASN A 383 21.60 -3.80 3.15
N TYR A 384 21.33 -2.53 3.34
CA TYR A 384 20.55 -1.96 4.44
C TYR A 384 19.20 -1.40 3.98
N GLY A 385 18.87 -1.52 2.71
CA GLY A 385 17.74 -0.85 2.06
C GLY A 385 18.04 0.60 1.71
N ILE A 386 17.00 1.36 1.42
CA ILE A 386 17.10 2.73 0.89
C ILE A 386 16.17 3.64 1.69
N PHE A 387 16.71 4.74 2.21
CA PHE A 387 15.91 5.81 2.82
C PHE A 387 15.74 6.95 1.82
N ASN A 388 14.51 7.45 1.64
CA ASN A 388 14.14 8.31 0.53
C ASN A 388 14.33 9.80 0.78
N PHE A 389 14.57 10.19 2.02
CA PHE A 389 14.66 11.58 2.44
C PHE A 389 16.04 11.91 3.00
N SER A 390 16.37 13.21 3.06
CA SER A 390 17.45 13.72 3.89
C SER A 390 16.90 14.05 5.29
N VAL A 391 17.70 13.72 6.31
CA VAL A 391 17.42 14.10 7.70
C VAL A 391 18.46 15.14 8.10
N SER A 392 18.04 16.34 8.50
CA SER A 392 18.98 17.34 9.03
C SER A 392 19.63 16.78 10.29
N PRO A 393 20.95 16.94 10.49
CA PRO A 393 21.57 16.55 11.74
C PRO A 393 20.88 17.30 12.88
N THR A 394 20.15 16.59 13.72
CA THR A 394 19.66 17.17 14.97
C THR A 394 20.85 17.44 15.86
N THR A 395 20.84 18.56 16.57
CA THR A 395 21.92 19.01 17.45
C THR A 395 22.19 18.06 18.62
N GLU A 396 21.45 16.96 18.77
CA GLU A 396 21.68 15.89 19.74
C GLU A 396 21.26 14.53 19.13
N GLY A 397 22.22 13.85 18.51
CA GLY A 397 22.42 12.42 18.75
C GLY A 397 21.64 11.39 17.96
N VAL A 398 21.33 11.52 16.65
CA VAL A 398 21.23 10.34 15.77
C VAL A 398 21.93 10.66 14.45
N ALA A 399 23.21 10.36 14.38
CA ALA A 399 23.91 10.28 13.11
C ALA A 399 23.40 9.00 12.41
N ASP A 400 23.10 9.08 11.12
CA ASP A 400 22.92 7.92 10.27
C ASP A 400 24.08 6.94 10.52
N PRO A 401 23.83 5.73 11.03
CA PRO A 401 24.91 4.79 11.36
C PRO A 401 25.71 4.35 10.12
N HIS A 402 25.26 4.71 8.93
CA HIS A 402 25.87 4.40 7.64
C HIS A 402 26.48 5.62 6.94
N SER A 403 26.34 6.84 7.50
CA SER A 403 27.05 8.01 6.98
C SER A 403 28.53 7.94 7.40
N GLU A 404 29.43 7.88 6.42
CA GLU A 404 30.86 8.05 6.67
C GLU A 404 31.12 9.47 7.18
N VAL A 405 31.48 9.60 8.44
CA VAL A 405 31.94 10.87 8.99
C VAL A 405 33.35 11.13 8.47
N ILE A 406 33.49 11.93 7.44
CA ILE A 406 34.80 12.44 6.98
C ILE A 406 35.20 13.57 7.94
N ALA A 407 36.01 13.25 8.93
CA ALA A 407 36.66 14.27 9.78
C ALA A 407 37.90 14.79 9.03
N THR A 408 37.81 15.98 8.49
CA THR A 408 38.98 16.71 7.98
C THR A 408 39.80 17.26 9.17
N VAL A 409 40.93 16.65 9.45
CA VAL A 409 41.90 17.20 10.42
C VAL A 409 42.79 18.22 9.71
N THR A 410 42.54 19.52 9.94
CA THR A 410 43.29 20.62 9.32
C THR A 410 44.41 21.22 10.17
N ASP A 411 44.81 20.60 11.26
CA ASP A 411 45.94 21.15 12.03
C ASP A 411 46.79 20.08 12.75
N LEU A 412 47.97 19.86 12.22
CA LEU A 412 48.99 18.94 12.72
C LEU A 412 50.03 19.71 13.60
N GLN A 413 49.58 20.39 14.62
CA GLN A 413 50.50 20.84 15.68
C GLN A 413 49.79 20.86 17.03
N THR A 414 49.76 19.73 17.69
CA THR A 414 49.87 19.51 19.13
C THR A 414 49.20 18.19 19.51
N GLU A 415 49.91 17.37 20.23
CA GLU A 415 49.43 16.12 20.87
C GLU A 415 48.22 16.44 21.77
N LYS A 416 47.00 16.14 21.32
CA LYS A 416 45.84 15.91 22.18
C LYS A 416 44.90 14.93 21.53
N VAL A 417 44.80 13.74 22.09
CA VAL A 417 43.77 12.74 21.79
C VAL A 417 42.44 13.28 22.31
N ALA A 418 41.55 13.61 21.40
CA ALA A 418 40.15 13.88 21.75
C ALA A 418 39.35 12.55 21.62
N LEU A 419 38.92 12.04 22.76
CA LEU A 419 37.95 10.94 22.81
C LEU A 419 36.55 11.50 22.48
N VAL A 420 36.03 11.18 21.31
CA VAL A 420 34.60 11.35 21.02
C VAL A 420 33.92 10.02 21.32
N SER A 421 33.20 9.97 22.42
CA SER A 421 32.39 8.78 22.77
C SER A 421 31.02 8.88 22.14
N GLY A 422 30.83 8.20 21.01
CA GLY A 422 29.52 7.82 20.51
C GLY A 422 29.34 6.32 20.75
N SER A 423 28.16 5.92 21.21
CA SER A 423 27.85 4.53 21.52
C SER A 423 28.01 3.64 20.29
N ASN A 424 28.93 2.68 20.37
CA ASN A 424 29.19 1.55 19.48
C ASN A 424 30.20 1.68 18.33
N THR A 425 31.07 2.68 18.29
CA THR A 425 32.21 2.60 17.38
C THR A 425 33.53 2.77 18.16
N LYS A 426 34.29 1.69 18.33
CA LYS A 426 35.68 1.75 18.79
C LYS A 426 36.57 1.95 17.56
N VAL A 427 37.06 3.14 17.36
CA VAL A 427 38.20 3.40 16.47
C VAL A 427 39.47 3.35 17.30
N ILE A 428 40.31 2.34 17.11
CA ILE A 428 41.68 2.29 17.63
C ILE A 428 42.56 2.70 16.44
N ALA A 429 43.01 3.96 16.47
CA ALA A 429 44.07 4.41 15.60
C ALA A 429 45.40 4.29 16.37
N THR A 430 46.25 3.34 16.00
CA THR A 430 47.65 3.27 16.46
C THR A 430 48.50 3.93 15.37
N VAL A 431 49.06 5.09 15.70
CA VAL A 431 50.06 5.74 14.84
C VAL A 431 51.43 5.21 15.27
N THR A 432 52.07 4.37 14.45
CA THR A 432 53.49 4.06 14.56
C THR A 432 54.23 4.87 13.50
N GLU A 433 55.24 5.58 13.94
CA GLU A 433 56.18 6.30 13.06
C GLU A 433 56.87 5.34 12.08
N GLN A 434 57.03 5.85 10.84
CA GLN A 434 57.80 5.30 9.73
C GLN A 434 57.06 4.31 8.80
N GLN A 435 56.38 4.89 7.80
CA GLN A 435 56.58 4.59 6.37
C GLN A 435 55.59 5.45 5.57
N THR A 436 56.13 6.32 4.72
CA THR A 436 55.33 7.07 3.70
C THR A 436 54.99 6.11 2.58
N GLU A 437 53.87 5.43 2.67
CA GLU A 437 53.19 4.89 1.50
C GLU A 437 52.09 5.91 1.11
N GLU A 438 52.08 6.29 -0.17
CA GLU A 438 51.01 7.10 -0.75
C GLU A 438 49.68 6.39 -0.53
N VAL A 439 48.90 6.89 0.42
CA VAL A 439 47.49 6.55 0.52
C VAL A 439 46.82 7.21 -0.66
N ALA A 440 46.45 6.42 -1.64
CA ALA A 440 45.55 6.88 -2.70
C ALA A 440 44.25 7.35 -2.02
N ILE A 441 44.10 8.66 -1.90
CA ILE A 441 42.83 9.28 -1.51
C ILE A 441 41.90 9.02 -2.68
N VAL A 442 41.05 8.00 -2.55
CA VAL A 442 39.87 7.89 -3.41
C VAL A 442 39.02 9.08 -3.04
N THR A 443 39.16 10.18 -3.76
CA THR A 443 38.24 11.29 -3.68
C THR A 443 36.90 10.78 -4.17
N SER A 444 35.92 10.70 -3.28
CA SER A 444 34.51 10.61 -3.66
C SER A 444 34.25 11.68 -4.73
N PRO A 445 33.43 11.40 -5.75
CA PRO A 445 33.05 12.44 -6.70
C PRO A 445 32.52 13.65 -5.94
N PRO A 446 32.71 14.88 -6.45
CA PRO A 446 32.27 16.08 -5.76
C PRO A 446 30.78 15.97 -5.42
N ALA A 447 30.40 16.38 -4.23
CA ALA A 447 29.06 16.31 -3.64
C ALA A 447 27.96 17.03 -4.46
N ASP A 448 28.29 17.57 -5.61
CA ASP A 448 27.41 18.35 -6.48
C ASP A 448 26.66 17.51 -7.53
N GLN A 449 26.73 16.17 -7.50
CA GLN A 449 26.15 15.30 -8.54
C GLN A 449 25.10 14.28 -8.06
N GLU A 450 24.89 14.09 -6.77
CA GLU A 450 23.70 13.35 -6.31
C GLU A 450 22.51 14.32 -6.17
N PRO A 451 21.33 14.00 -6.73
CA PRO A 451 20.14 14.79 -6.48
C PRO A 451 19.88 14.86 -4.97
N GLN A 452 19.80 16.09 -4.46
CA GLN A 452 19.65 16.31 -3.02
C GLN A 452 18.27 15.79 -2.56
N LYS A 453 18.27 14.71 -1.75
CA LYS A 453 17.04 14.14 -1.22
C LYS A 453 16.22 15.19 -0.48
N PRO A 454 14.87 15.21 -0.62
CA PRO A 454 14.01 16.18 0.05
C PRO A 454 14.14 16.11 1.58
N ASN A 455 14.04 17.26 2.24
CA ASN A 455 14.14 17.30 3.71
C ASN A 455 12.86 16.79 4.38
N PHE A 456 12.93 15.64 5.04
CA PHE A 456 11.79 14.95 5.65
C PHE A 456 11.12 15.78 6.75
N GLN A 457 11.91 16.36 7.66
CA GLN A 457 11.38 17.18 8.75
C GLN A 457 10.60 18.39 8.24
N THR A 458 11.10 19.05 7.19
CA THR A 458 10.41 20.20 6.57
C THR A 458 9.07 19.77 5.98
N MET A 459 9.04 18.66 5.24
CA MET A 459 7.81 18.16 4.64
C MET A 459 6.74 17.84 5.69
N VAL A 460 7.11 17.12 6.76
CA VAL A 460 6.18 16.78 7.85
C VAL A 460 5.69 18.05 8.58
N ASN A 461 6.58 19.00 8.85
CA ASN A 461 6.20 20.28 9.46
C ASN A 461 5.18 21.06 8.61
N ASN A 462 5.37 21.12 7.29
CA ASN A 462 4.44 21.78 6.36
C ASN A 462 3.05 21.14 6.39
N ILE A 463 2.98 19.80 6.41
CA ILE A 463 1.71 19.06 6.43
C ILE A 463 1.00 19.25 7.77
N ILE A 464 1.70 19.17 8.89
CA ILE A 464 1.15 19.40 10.24
C ILE A 464 0.62 20.83 10.37
N ALA A 465 1.37 21.83 9.87
CA ALA A 465 0.95 23.24 9.89
C ALA A 465 -0.35 23.45 9.12
N LYS A 466 -0.61 22.67 8.07
CA LYS A 466 -1.88 22.69 7.30
C LYS A 466 -2.99 21.85 7.93
N GLY A 467 -2.69 21.09 8.97
CA GLY A 467 -3.64 20.31 9.77
C GLY A 467 -4.04 18.96 9.18
N TRP A 468 -3.36 18.48 8.13
CA TRP A 468 -3.69 17.21 7.50
C TRP A 468 -3.24 16.00 8.31
N PRO A 469 -4.03 14.90 8.33
CA PRO A 469 -3.54 13.57 8.66
C PRO A 469 -2.44 13.14 7.68
N MET A 470 -1.50 12.33 8.16
CA MET A 470 -0.45 11.77 7.31
C MET A 470 -0.44 10.26 7.36
N LEU A 471 -0.16 9.66 6.18
CA LEU A 471 0.15 8.26 5.98
C LEU A 471 1.63 8.19 5.58
N ILE A 472 2.51 7.79 6.48
CA ILE A 472 3.93 7.66 6.17
C ILE A 472 4.28 6.19 6.02
N HIS A 473 4.69 5.80 4.80
CA HIS A 473 5.20 4.46 4.51
C HIS A 473 6.53 4.25 5.26
N ALA A 474 6.62 3.21 6.08
CA ALA A 474 7.86 2.78 6.72
C ALA A 474 7.82 1.28 7.00
N ASN A 475 8.64 0.52 6.28
CA ASN A 475 8.76 -0.93 6.37
C ASN A 475 9.93 -1.38 7.25
N GLY A 476 11.10 -0.77 7.04
CA GLY A 476 12.30 -1.10 7.79
C GLY A 476 12.26 -0.55 9.21
N ASN A 477 12.86 -1.27 10.16
CA ASN A 477 12.89 -0.82 11.54
C ASN A 477 13.56 0.56 11.71
N HIS A 478 14.60 0.85 10.91
CA HIS A 478 15.26 2.15 11.00
C HIS A 478 14.43 3.28 10.36
N ALA A 479 13.71 2.99 9.27
CA ALA A 479 12.75 3.93 8.69
C ALA A 479 11.62 4.28 9.67
N ILE A 480 11.12 3.30 10.44
CA ILE A 480 10.12 3.51 11.49
C ILE A 480 10.68 4.44 12.57
N ASP A 481 11.91 4.18 13.04
CA ASP A 481 12.54 4.99 14.09
C ASP A 481 12.73 6.45 13.66
N ILE A 482 13.25 6.69 12.44
CA ILE A 482 13.41 8.04 11.88
C ILE A 482 12.06 8.72 11.69
N THR A 483 11.04 7.99 11.22
CA THR A 483 9.69 8.53 11.05
C THR A 483 9.09 8.98 12.38
N LEU A 484 9.33 8.22 13.46
CA LEU A 484 8.90 8.59 14.79
C LEU A 484 9.67 9.82 15.33
N ASP A 485 10.97 9.93 15.05
CA ASP A 485 11.77 11.12 15.43
C ASP A 485 11.19 12.37 14.74
N VAL A 486 10.88 12.28 13.46
CA VAL A 486 10.32 13.39 12.69
C VAL A 486 8.92 13.77 13.19
N TYR A 487 8.05 12.79 13.51
CA TYR A 487 6.75 13.05 14.13
C TYR A 487 6.87 13.72 15.50
N GLU A 488 7.76 13.21 16.37
CA GLU A 488 7.97 13.73 17.72
C GLU A 488 8.41 15.20 17.68
N ASN A 489 9.38 15.52 16.82
CA ASN A 489 9.86 16.88 16.61
C ASN A 489 8.74 17.80 16.08
N ALA A 490 7.96 17.35 15.10
CA ALA A 490 6.93 18.16 14.47
C ALA A 490 5.70 18.36 15.36
N LEU A 491 5.33 17.36 16.15
CA LEU A 491 4.23 17.42 17.13
C LEU A 491 4.58 18.29 18.34
N ASN A 492 5.88 18.46 18.66
CA ASN A 492 6.37 19.34 19.71
C ASN A 492 5.59 19.18 21.05
N GLY A 493 5.48 17.94 21.53
CA GLY A 493 4.78 17.57 22.76
C GLY A 493 3.25 17.48 22.65
N GLN A 494 2.67 17.69 21.48
CA GLN A 494 1.24 17.45 21.23
C GLN A 494 1.02 15.98 20.84
N SER A 495 -0.20 15.47 21.09
CA SER A 495 -0.59 14.14 20.59
C SER A 495 -1.04 14.19 19.14
N GLY A 496 -0.61 13.22 18.34
CA GLY A 496 -1.08 13.01 16.97
C GLY A 496 -2.45 12.33 16.86
N LEU A 497 -3.03 11.87 18.00
CA LEU A 497 -4.23 11.03 18.03
C LEU A 497 -5.45 11.69 17.37
N GLU A 498 -5.69 12.99 17.62
CA GLU A 498 -6.82 13.71 17.03
C GLU A 498 -6.69 13.84 15.51
N ARG A 499 -5.45 13.91 14.99
CA ARG A 499 -5.17 13.95 13.57
C ARG A 499 -5.14 12.58 12.94
N ARG A 500 -5.06 11.51 13.75
CA ARG A 500 -5.02 10.12 13.31
C ARG A 500 -3.87 9.86 12.34
N HIS A 501 -2.68 10.39 12.67
CA HIS A 501 -1.47 10.10 11.90
C HIS A 501 -1.16 8.61 11.92
N ARG A 502 -0.65 8.09 10.80
CA ARG A 502 -0.38 6.66 10.63
C ARG A 502 1.05 6.42 10.17
N ILE A 503 1.56 5.24 10.52
CA ILE A 503 2.67 4.59 9.81
C ILE A 503 2.08 3.43 9.02
N GLU A 504 2.27 3.47 7.70
CA GLU A 504 1.80 2.43 6.79
C GLU A 504 2.78 1.27 6.78
N HIS A 505 2.26 0.07 6.64
CA HIS A 505 2.94 -1.22 6.77
C HIS A 505 3.52 -1.43 8.17
N CYS A 506 4.33 -0.51 8.70
CA CYS A 506 4.88 -0.57 10.07
C CYS A 506 5.49 -1.96 10.39
N SER A 507 6.18 -2.57 9.40
CA SER A 507 6.40 -4.01 9.34
C SER A 507 7.30 -4.52 10.45
N LEU A 508 8.51 -3.94 10.62
CA LEU A 508 9.47 -4.40 11.61
C LEU A 508 9.46 -3.52 12.86
N LEU A 509 8.41 -3.68 13.66
CA LEU A 509 8.12 -2.84 14.83
C LEU A 509 8.75 -3.42 16.11
N ASN A 510 9.74 -2.73 16.68
CA ASN A 510 10.32 -3.09 17.97
C ASN A 510 9.52 -2.53 19.16
N ASP A 511 9.80 -3.01 20.40
CA ASP A 511 9.06 -2.62 21.61
C ASP A 511 9.18 -1.14 21.94
N LEU A 512 10.34 -0.53 21.65
CA LEU A 512 10.56 0.89 21.93
C LEU A 512 9.73 1.75 21.00
N SER A 513 9.76 1.44 19.70
CA SER A 513 9.01 2.17 18.68
C SER A 513 7.51 1.99 18.86
N ALA A 514 7.03 0.80 19.27
CA ALA A 514 5.62 0.57 19.62
C ALA A 514 5.14 1.48 20.76
N LYS A 515 5.93 1.59 21.84
CA LYS A 515 5.64 2.50 22.97
C LYS A 515 5.68 3.97 22.55
N ARG A 516 6.63 4.36 21.70
CA ARG A 516 6.69 5.73 21.15
C ARG A 516 5.46 6.05 20.30
N MET A 517 5.02 5.13 19.45
CA MET A 517 3.78 5.29 18.67
C MET A 517 2.58 5.58 19.58
N GLN A 518 2.41 4.78 20.63
CA GLN A 518 1.34 4.98 21.61
C GLN A 518 1.44 6.35 22.30
N GLN A 519 2.63 6.76 22.76
CA GLN A 519 2.85 8.06 23.42
C GLN A 519 2.58 9.25 22.48
N LEU A 520 2.97 9.13 21.22
CA LEU A 520 2.74 10.16 20.20
C LEU A 520 1.31 10.14 19.63
N GLY A 521 0.53 9.10 19.91
CA GLY A 521 -0.81 8.92 19.35
C GLY A 521 -0.78 8.60 17.84
N ILE A 522 0.22 7.84 17.38
CA ILE A 522 0.39 7.40 16.01
C ILE A 522 -0.16 5.96 15.88
N SER A 523 -0.98 5.71 14.87
CA SER A 523 -1.59 4.40 14.61
C SER A 523 -0.83 3.64 13.53
N PRO A 524 -0.64 2.30 13.66
CA PRO A 524 -0.17 1.49 12.54
C PRO A 524 -1.31 1.10 11.60
N SER A 525 -0.96 0.86 10.33
CA SER A 525 -1.80 0.16 9.36
C SER A 525 -0.95 -0.96 8.76
N PHE A 526 -1.29 -2.22 9.06
CA PHE A 526 -0.43 -3.38 8.77
C PHE A 526 -0.77 -4.03 7.42
N LEU A 527 0.26 -4.28 6.59
CA LEU A 527 0.19 -5.19 5.46
C LEU A 527 0.34 -6.63 5.95
N ILE A 528 -0.72 -7.20 6.53
CA ILE A 528 -0.66 -8.51 7.19
C ILE A 528 -0.25 -9.67 6.27
N GLY A 529 -0.27 -9.46 4.95
CA GLY A 529 0.35 -10.33 3.98
C GLY A 529 1.84 -10.59 4.25
N HIS A 530 2.55 -9.67 4.88
CA HIS A 530 3.93 -9.87 5.34
C HIS A 530 4.08 -11.12 6.21
N VAL A 531 3.09 -11.42 7.02
CA VAL A 531 3.05 -12.64 7.83
C VAL A 531 2.55 -13.83 7.01
N GLY A 532 1.38 -13.69 6.38
CA GLY A 532 0.74 -14.81 5.69
C GLY A 532 1.51 -15.29 4.46
N TYR A 533 1.83 -14.39 3.56
CA TYR A 533 2.47 -14.74 2.29
C TYR A 533 3.99 -14.79 2.41
N TRP A 534 4.61 -13.73 2.90
CA TRP A 534 6.07 -13.56 2.92
C TRP A 534 6.74 -14.05 4.21
N GLY A 535 5.98 -14.35 5.25
CA GLY A 535 6.51 -14.71 6.58
C GLY A 535 7.56 -15.80 6.54
N TYR A 536 7.37 -16.84 5.71
CA TYR A 536 8.33 -17.92 5.57
C TYR A 536 9.66 -17.46 4.97
N ALA A 537 9.64 -16.61 3.93
CA ALA A 537 10.85 -16.03 3.35
C ALA A 537 11.56 -15.10 4.34
N PHE A 538 10.80 -14.31 5.07
CA PHE A 538 11.33 -13.40 6.09
C PHE A 538 11.98 -14.18 7.25
N ASP A 539 11.33 -15.23 7.74
CA ASP A 539 11.84 -16.06 8.83
C ASP A 539 13.07 -16.88 8.45
N GLN A 540 13.05 -17.49 7.25
CA GLN A 540 14.11 -18.44 6.86
C GLN A 540 15.33 -17.76 6.22
N VAL A 541 15.14 -16.68 5.45
CA VAL A 541 16.20 -16.16 4.57
C VAL A 541 16.48 -14.67 4.79
N ILE A 542 15.45 -13.83 4.82
CA ILE A 542 15.62 -12.37 4.71
C ILE A 542 15.98 -11.74 6.05
N PHE A 543 15.24 -12.06 7.13
CA PHE A 543 15.39 -11.45 8.46
C PHE A 543 15.76 -12.43 9.56
N LYS A 544 15.45 -13.70 9.39
CA LYS A 544 15.63 -14.75 10.40
C LYS A 544 14.92 -14.37 11.71
N GLU A 545 15.58 -14.42 12.86
CA GLU A 545 15.00 -14.11 14.16
C GLU A 545 14.31 -12.73 14.21
N LYS A 546 14.78 -11.76 13.42
CA LYS A 546 14.16 -10.43 13.33
C LYS A 546 12.77 -10.46 12.73
N ALA A 547 12.38 -11.51 11.98
CA ALA A 547 11.03 -11.70 11.47
C ALA A 547 9.95 -11.76 12.58
N GLN A 548 10.34 -12.05 13.83
CA GLN A 548 9.43 -12.00 14.98
C GLN A 548 8.87 -10.59 15.27
N LEU A 549 9.47 -9.54 14.67
CA LEU A 549 9.01 -8.14 14.79
C LEU A 549 7.96 -7.76 13.74
N LEU A 550 7.58 -8.69 12.84
CA LEU A 550 6.66 -8.40 11.75
C LEU A 550 5.23 -8.18 12.26
N ASP A 551 4.64 -7.08 11.80
CA ASP A 551 3.22 -6.74 11.93
C ASP A 551 2.68 -7.05 13.33
N ARG A 552 3.19 -6.35 14.35
CA ARG A 552 2.93 -6.64 15.77
C ARG A 552 1.56 -6.12 16.21
N CYS A 553 0.51 -6.79 15.71
CA CYS A 553 -0.88 -6.40 15.92
C CYS A 553 -1.30 -6.43 17.40
N GLN A 554 -1.04 -7.56 18.11
CA GLN A 554 -1.44 -7.70 19.51
C GLN A 554 -0.69 -6.71 20.41
N THR A 555 0.60 -6.53 20.19
CA THR A 555 1.41 -5.52 20.93
C THR A 555 0.78 -4.13 20.84
N MET A 556 0.36 -3.70 19.65
CA MET A 556 -0.23 -2.36 19.50
C MET A 556 -1.62 -2.28 20.13
N ILE A 557 -2.41 -3.34 20.06
CA ILE A 557 -3.72 -3.42 20.74
C ILE A 557 -3.55 -3.37 22.27
N ASP A 558 -2.57 -4.08 22.84
CA ASP A 558 -2.27 -4.07 24.27
C ASP A 558 -1.80 -2.68 24.78
N LEU A 559 -1.31 -1.85 23.86
CA LEU A 559 -0.97 -0.44 24.10
C LEU A 559 -2.16 0.52 23.84
N ASP A 560 -3.40 0.00 23.72
CA ASP A 560 -4.62 0.76 23.40
C ASP A 560 -4.58 1.53 22.07
N ALA A 561 -3.71 1.15 21.14
CA ALA A 561 -3.67 1.72 19.81
C ALA A 561 -4.73 1.08 18.91
N ARG A 562 -5.37 1.88 18.05
CA ARG A 562 -6.18 1.36 16.96
C ARG A 562 -5.29 0.89 15.83
N ILE A 563 -5.55 -0.30 15.33
CA ILE A 563 -4.84 -0.86 14.19
C ILE A 563 -5.79 -1.04 13.01
N THR A 564 -5.25 -1.11 11.80
CA THR A 564 -5.95 -1.59 10.63
C THR A 564 -5.13 -2.61 9.87
N LEU A 565 -5.83 -3.40 9.06
CA LEU A 565 -5.25 -4.37 8.16
C LEU A 565 -5.53 -3.92 6.72
N HIS A 566 -4.56 -4.08 5.83
CA HIS A 566 -4.72 -3.75 4.41
C HIS A 566 -4.06 -4.78 3.49
N SER A 567 -4.51 -4.79 2.24
CA SER A 567 -3.96 -5.67 1.21
C SER A 567 -2.80 -5.05 0.44
N ASP A 568 -2.77 -3.72 0.39
CA ASP A 568 -1.84 -2.99 -0.49
C ASP A 568 -1.97 -3.44 -1.95
N LEU A 569 -3.21 -3.57 -2.45
CA LEU A 569 -3.44 -3.92 -3.85
C LEU A 569 -2.65 -2.96 -4.75
N SER A 570 -1.77 -3.40 -5.58
CA SER A 570 -1.45 -4.64 -6.28
C SER A 570 -0.48 -5.58 -5.53
N VAL A 571 0.21 -5.13 -4.49
CA VAL A 571 1.24 -5.92 -3.79
C VAL A 571 0.66 -7.26 -3.31
N SER A 572 -0.56 -7.27 -2.80
CA SER A 572 -1.31 -8.51 -2.53
C SER A 572 -2.78 -8.38 -2.93
N PRO A 573 -3.50 -9.51 -3.12
CA PRO A 573 -4.90 -9.46 -3.53
C PRO A 573 -5.79 -8.74 -2.52
N LEU A 574 -6.79 -7.98 -2.99
CA LEU A 574 -7.88 -7.49 -2.12
C LEU A 574 -8.45 -8.65 -1.29
N GLY A 575 -8.83 -8.42 -0.06
CA GLY A 575 -9.46 -9.49 0.71
C GLY A 575 -9.51 -9.25 2.22
N PRO A 576 -10.47 -8.45 2.72
CA PRO A 576 -10.57 -8.19 4.15
C PRO A 576 -10.72 -9.45 5.01
N LEU A 577 -11.50 -10.45 4.58
CA LEU A 577 -11.63 -11.72 5.30
C LEU A 577 -10.32 -12.53 5.30
N ARG A 578 -9.54 -12.47 4.20
CA ARG A 578 -8.19 -13.05 4.17
C ARG A 578 -7.26 -12.34 5.17
N MET A 579 -7.28 -11.02 5.19
CA MET A 579 -6.48 -10.24 6.14
C MET A 579 -6.86 -10.57 7.60
N MET A 580 -8.17 -10.69 7.88
CA MET A 580 -8.67 -11.16 9.17
C MET A 580 -8.12 -12.55 9.53
N GLU A 581 -8.17 -13.51 8.59
CA GLU A 581 -7.63 -14.85 8.79
C GLU A 581 -6.13 -14.82 9.09
N GLN A 582 -5.34 -14.08 8.28
CA GLN A 582 -3.89 -14.00 8.46
C GLN A 582 -3.51 -13.35 9.79
N ALA A 583 -4.24 -12.32 10.25
CA ALA A 583 -3.99 -11.70 11.55
C ALA A 583 -4.36 -12.59 12.74
N VAL A 584 -5.43 -13.38 12.61
CA VAL A 584 -5.89 -14.33 13.65
C VAL A 584 -5.01 -15.57 13.75
N THR A 585 -4.56 -16.08 12.60
CA THR A 585 -3.81 -17.37 12.56
C THR A 585 -2.32 -17.21 12.51
N ARG A 586 -1.82 -16.12 11.90
CA ARG A 586 -0.41 -15.84 11.60
C ARG A 586 0.34 -17.02 10.97
N ILE A 587 -0.38 -17.84 10.19
CA ILE A 587 0.20 -18.98 9.48
C ILE A 587 0.99 -18.48 8.29
N MET A 588 2.23 -18.94 8.19
CA MET A 588 3.09 -18.71 7.02
C MET A 588 2.70 -19.70 5.92
N GLU A 589 2.03 -19.25 4.87
CA GLU A 589 1.42 -20.11 3.84
C GLU A 589 2.46 -20.91 3.03
N ARG A 590 3.71 -20.42 2.90
CA ARG A 590 4.81 -21.16 2.26
C ARG A 590 5.52 -22.13 3.19
N SER A 591 5.26 -22.11 4.48
CA SER A 591 5.83 -23.07 5.42
C SER A 591 5.28 -24.48 5.15
N PRO A 592 6.15 -25.50 4.95
CA PRO A 592 5.72 -26.86 4.67
C PRO A 592 4.80 -27.46 5.75
N GLU A 593 4.92 -27.00 7.00
CA GLU A 593 4.17 -27.48 8.14
C GLU A 593 3.04 -26.51 8.59
N GLY A 594 2.87 -25.37 7.87
CA GLY A 594 1.93 -24.31 8.26
C GLY A 594 2.31 -23.69 9.60
N ALA A 595 3.60 -23.40 9.78
CA ALA A 595 4.12 -22.79 11.01
C ALA A 595 3.54 -21.39 11.24
N VAL A 596 3.37 -21.04 12.51
CA VAL A 596 2.86 -19.73 12.96
C VAL A 596 4.04 -18.81 13.25
N LEU A 597 4.02 -17.61 12.68
CA LEU A 597 5.04 -16.59 12.94
C LEU A 597 4.63 -15.75 14.15
N ASN A 598 5.37 -15.90 15.27
CA ASN A 598 5.13 -15.16 16.51
C ASN A 598 3.69 -15.27 17.01
N GLU A 599 3.33 -16.43 17.62
CA GLU A 599 1.98 -16.73 18.11
C GLU A 599 1.45 -15.67 19.10
N ALA A 600 2.33 -14.98 19.84
CA ALA A 600 1.94 -13.93 20.77
C ALA A 600 1.30 -12.70 20.09
N GLU A 601 1.50 -12.54 18.79
CA GLU A 601 0.93 -11.46 18.00
C GLU A 601 -0.37 -11.86 17.26
N CYS A 602 -0.89 -13.07 17.47
CA CYS A 602 -2.23 -13.46 17.01
C CYS A 602 -3.28 -12.60 17.71
N ILE A 603 -4.17 -11.98 16.95
CA ILE A 603 -5.29 -11.21 17.51
C ILE A 603 -6.58 -12.01 17.52
N THR A 604 -7.54 -11.59 18.32
CA THR A 604 -8.87 -12.22 18.34
C THR A 604 -9.65 -11.89 17.06
N ARG A 605 -10.66 -12.69 16.73
CA ARG A 605 -11.55 -12.45 15.59
C ARG A 605 -12.31 -11.12 15.72
N ASP A 606 -12.70 -10.76 16.95
CA ASP A 606 -13.36 -9.49 17.25
C ASP A 606 -12.43 -8.30 16.94
N GLN A 607 -11.17 -8.36 17.36
CA GLN A 607 -10.15 -7.35 17.06
C GLN A 607 -9.89 -7.26 15.56
N ALA A 608 -9.79 -8.40 14.87
CA ALA A 608 -9.56 -8.44 13.43
C ALA A 608 -10.77 -7.90 12.64
N LEU A 609 -12.01 -8.19 13.04
CA LEU A 609 -13.20 -7.62 12.42
C LEU A 609 -13.25 -6.09 12.60
N ARG A 610 -12.90 -5.58 13.78
CA ARG A 610 -12.77 -4.14 14.01
C ARG A 610 -11.74 -3.50 13.10
N ALA A 611 -10.59 -4.13 12.90
CA ALA A 611 -9.49 -3.61 12.09
C ALA A 611 -9.83 -3.46 10.60
N ILE A 612 -10.84 -4.18 10.08
CA ILE A 612 -11.32 -4.11 8.70
C ILE A 612 -12.68 -3.42 8.54
N THR A 613 -13.24 -2.87 9.64
CA THR A 613 -14.53 -2.14 9.65
C THR A 613 -14.41 -0.84 10.45
N TYR A 614 -14.67 -0.88 11.76
CA TYR A 614 -14.79 0.26 12.65
C TYR A 614 -13.50 1.08 12.77
N ASP A 615 -12.37 0.40 13.02
CA ASP A 615 -11.08 1.08 13.16
C ASP A 615 -10.53 1.51 11.79
N ALA A 616 -10.84 0.78 10.70
CA ALA A 616 -10.53 1.19 9.33
C ALA A 616 -11.28 2.49 8.94
N ALA A 617 -12.57 2.59 9.25
CA ALA A 617 -13.33 3.82 9.04
C ALA A 617 -12.73 4.99 9.82
N TRP A 618 -12.32 4.76 11.07
CA TRP A 618 -11.69 5.78 11.90
C TRP A 618 -10.37 6.27 11.29
N GLN A 619 -9.50 5.37 10.87
CA GLN A 619 -8.23 5.74 10.24
C GLN A 619 -8.41 6.46 8.89
N CYS A 620 -9.53 6.20 8.20
CA CYS A 620 -9.89 6.88 6.95
C CYS A 620 -10.71 8.16 7.14
N HIS A 621 -10.92 8.62 8.38
CA HIS A 621 -11.74 9.80 8.72
C HIS A 621 -13.20 9.71 8.27
N THR A 622 -13.76 8.52 8.16
CA THR A 622 -15.13 8.25 7.70
C THR A 622 -16.04 7.65 8.77
N ASP A 623 -15.55 7.49 9.99
CA ASP A 623 -16.21 6.82 11.11
C ASP A 623 -17.53 7.50 11.57
N GLN A 624 -17.76 8.75 11.20
CA GLN A 624 -19.06 9.40 11.40
C GLN A 624 -20.16 8.82 10.51
N TRP A 625 -19.81 8.15 9.41
CA TRP A 625 -20.75 7.66 8.39
C TRP A 625 -20.60 6.20 8.03
N LEU A 626 -19.44 5.61 8.27
CA LEU A 626 -19.05 4.23 7.88
C LEU A 626 -18.47 3.47 9.06
N GLY A 627 -18.17 2.19 8.84
CA GLY A 627 -17.48 1.30 9.79
C GLY A 627 -18.37 0.72 10.88
N SER A 628 -19.60 1.24 11.04
CA SER A 628 -20.66 0.67 11.87
C SER A 628 -22.03 1.03 11.29
N LEU A 629 -23.07 0.31 11.69
CA LEU A 629 -24.44 0.49 11.25
C LEU A 629 -25.29 1.11 12.37
N GLU A 630 -24.87 2.28 12.83
CA GLU A 630 -25.58 3.09 13.80
C GLU A 630 -26.61 4.01 13.12
N GLU A 631 -27.68 4.37 13.83
CA GLU A 631 -28.72 5.25 13.28
C GLU A 631 -28.12 6.55 12.74
N GLY A 632 -28.51 6.92 11.53
CA GLY A 632 -28.01 8.09 10.80
C GLY A 632 -26.76 7.85 9.95
N LYS A 633 -26.05 6.72 10.11
CA LYS A 633 -24.94 6.34 9.26
C LYS A 633 -25.41 5.80 7.89
N LEU A 634 -24.48 5.67 6.99
CA LEU A 634 -24.74 5.18 5.62
C LEU A 634 -25.08 3.69 5.62
N ALA A 635 -25.99 3.29 4.73
CA ALA A 635 -26.39 1.91 4.47
C ALA A 635 -25.35 1.22 3.57
N ASP A 636 -24.12 1.11 4.08
CA ASP A 636 -23.02 0.34 3.49
C ASP A 636 -22.84 -0.92 4.32
N TYR A 637 -23.25 -2.08 3.75
CA TYR A 637 -23.24 -3.33 4.49
C TYR A 637 -22.99 -4.54 3.60
N VAL A 638 -22.59 -5.65 4.25
CA VAL A 638 -22.32 -6.93 3.61
C VAL A 638 -23.14 -8.03 4.29
N ILE A 639 -23.64 -8.97 3.53
CA ILE A 639 -24.24 -10.21 4.02
C ILE A 639 -23.31 -11.36 3.65
N LEU A 640 -22.86 -12.08 4.68
CA LEU A 640 -21.99 -13.25 4.55
C LEU A 640 -22.82 -14.53 4.80
N GLU A 641 -22.40 -15.65 4.17
CA GLU A 641 -23.03 -16.95 4.40
C GLU A 641 -22.86 -17.45 5.83
N GLN A 642 -21.72 -17.16 6.45
CA GLN A 642 -21.40 -17.58 7.81
C GLN A 642 -20.80 -16.41 8.61
N ASP A 643 -20.85 -16.55 9.93
CA ASP A 643 -20.27 -15.58 10.85
C ASP A 643 -18.76 -15.80 11.03
N PRO A 644 -17.92 -14.84 10.64
CA PRO A 644 -16.47 -14.97 10.78
C PRO A 644 -16.01 -15.07 12.23
N LEU A 645 -16.83 -14.62 13.19
CA LEU A 645 -16.51 -14.71 14.62
C LEU A 645 -16.78 -16.10 15.20
N SER A 646 -17.68 -16.90 14.60
CA SER A 646 -18.11 -18.20 15.14
C SER A 646 -17.76 -19.40 14.26
N ILE A 647 -17.13 -19.21 13.09
CA ILE A 647 -16.64 -20.30 12.25
C ILE A 647 -15.69 -21.21 13.05
N LYS A 648 -15.82 -22.55 12.89
CA LYS A 648 -15.05 -23.49 13.72
C LYS A 648 -13.55 -23.42 13.49
N ASN A 649 -13.16 -23.36 12.22
CA ASN A 649 -11.76 -23.32 11.82
C ASN A 649 -11.40 -21.91 11.37
N PRO A 650 -10.53 -21.17 12.09
CA PRO A 650 -10.15 -19.83 11.68
C PRO A 650 -9.42 -19.77 10.32
N LYS A 651 -8.87 -20.89 9.84
CA LYS A 651 -8.23 -20.98 8.50
C LYS A 651 -9.22 -20.94 7.34
N GLU A 652 -10.52 -20.96 7.63
CA GLU A 652 -11.60 -20.92 6.64
C GLU A 652 -12.29 -19.55 6.58
N ILE A 653 -11.80 -18.55 7.33
CA ILE A 653 -12.41 -17.21 7.36
C ILE A 653 -12.39 -16.57 5.96
N ARG A 654 -11.30 -16.70 5.20
CA ARG A 654 -11.20 -16.15 3.82
C ARG A 654 -12.15 -16.82 2.83
N ASP A 655 -12.56 -18.03 3.12
CA ASP A 655 -13.42 -18.85 2.24
C ASP A 655 -14.92 -18.62 2.51
N ILE A 656 -15.28 -17.82 3.51
CA ILE A 656 -16.69 -17.47 3.77
C ILE A 656 -17.27 -16.72 2.57
N PRO A 657 -18.30 -17.26 1.90
CA PRO A 657 -18.91 -16.58 0.78
C PRO A 657 -19.55 -15.24 1.17
N VAL A 658 -19.26 -14.22 0.38
CA VAL A 658 -20.03 -12.98 0.38
C VAL A 658 -21.30 -13.22 -0.43
N LEU A 659 -22.46 -13.10 0.18
CA LEU A 659 -23.75 -13.26 -0.49
C LEU A 659 -24.21 -11.97 -1.16
N GLN A 660 -24.09 -10.84 -0.46
CA GLN A 660 -24.49 -9.55 -0.97
C GLN A 660 -23.56 -8.44 -0.43
N THR A 661 -23.34 -7.43 -1.27
CA THR A 661 -22.65 -6.19 -0.90
C THR A 661 -23.50 -5.00 -1.31
N TRP A 662 -23.76 -4.13 -0.36
CA TRP A 662 -24.60 -2.95 -0.52
C TRP A 662 -23.80 -1.68 -0.25
N VAL A 663 -23.92 -0.67 -1.10
CA VAL A 663 -23.27 0.63 -0.95
C VAL A 663 -24.32 1.73 -1.11
N GLY A 664 -24.53 2.51 -0.05
CA GLY A 664 -25.55 3.55 -0.01
C GLY A 664 -26.95 3.00 -0.27
N GLY A 665 -27.28 1.85 0.34
CA GLY A 665 -28.58 1.17 0.18
C GLY A 665 -28.83 0.60 -1.23
N LYS A 666 -27.81 0.53 -2.07
CA LYS A 666 -27.92 -0.05 -3.44
C LYS A 666 -27.11 -1.34 -3.52
N LEU A 667 -27.74 -2.41 -3.99
CA LEU A 667 -27.09 -3.70 -4.23
C LEU A 667 -26.00 -3.56 -5.31
N ARG A 668 -24.76 -3.91 -4.97
CA ARG A 668 -23.61 -3.85 -5.87
C ARG A 668 -23.11 -5.23 -6.29
N TYR A 669 -23.29 -6.20 -5.43
CA TYR A 669 -22.95 -7.59 -5.70
C TYR A 669 -24.00 -8.53 -5.08
N GLN A 670 -24.33 -9.58 -5.80
CA GLN A 670 -25.13 -10.71 -5.34
C GLN A 670 -24.53 -12.00 -5.88
N ASN A 671 -24.25 -12.94 -4.99
CA ASN A 671 -23.84 -14.29 -5.36
C ASN A 671 -25.00 -15.02 -6.03
N LYS A 672 -24.82 -15.44 -7.28
CA LYS A 672 -25.86 -16.08 -8.09
C LYS A 672 -26.01 -17.59 -7.85
N ASN A 673 -25.05 -18.19 -7.14
CA ASN A 673 -25.02 -19.63 -6.95
C ASN A 673 -25.89 -20.11 -5.77
N GLU A 674 -26.62 -19.19 -5.10
CA GLU A 674 -27.37 -19.46 -3.87
C GLU A 674 -28.81 -18.86 -3.90
N LEU A 675 -29.40 -18.79 -5.07
CA LEU A 675 -30.84 -18.50 -5.23
C LEU A 675 -31.67 -19.78 -5.36
#